data_808170214041db03d76cf217aec5fad4
#
_entry.id   808170214041db03d76cf217aec5fad4
#
_cell.length_a   1.000
_cell.length_b   1.000
_cell.length_c   1.000
_cell.angle_alpha   90.00
_cell.angle_beta   90.00
_cell.angle_gamma   90.00
#
_symmetry.space_group_name_H-M   'P 1'
#
loop_
_entity.id
_entity.type
_entity.pdbx_description
1 polymer ?
#
loop_
_entity_poly.entity_id
_entity_poly.type
_entity_poly.pdbx_seq_one_letter_code
_entity_poly.pdbx_strand_id
1 'polypeptide(L)'
;MKAVDLHIHTISTISDSRFEFSMDYLKEYVCKMRLDIIAITNHNLFDSKQFEEIRNELEITVLPGIEINFEGGHLLLISDANNIEDFQLKCNKVESKINNPEDIVTKSELIEIFEDIHEYLLIPHYPKKPSVPLNVIKEFPNDIFAIEVSSVKDFLREYKNNKEYTPLWFSDIRASKDYKCPKFGRVYLNIGDNDIKSIKYALKDRCKVSLSAEESNKLFPIDNFGFQISTGLNVVLGARSSGKSFFLDSISKSIDNVKYLKQFSLLDKKELDSRDFVMRLNNKYSVKGEEFLLEFKNIISDVANINLLSLEKGFDEYTKSLIKFATEEERRDSFSKVKLFIEPKIQEKEVKSIDVLISSIENLIINQEYKEILEKYLDFTTLKKLILELANKALEIQNENILKNKANHIISNIQERLQIKTTSNRIQEVDFKEYVVCIDKINKFNEICKFVKKSRKFNLEEIGKFKLIMNIEKYCNVSEIKDKVKIKPSLADAFKKYSSGFEYLQELKKLDIPTADYYKYYCNVSFDVLNEFDLAASGGERAEYNLLNEIRSALDFDILLIDEPESSFDNPFLKAEVNELIKDISNKMPVVVVTHNNTVGLSIKPDYLLYTSRRIINEKVDFDIYQGTPDSMFLSSKNGEKISTKDILMKSLEAGEEAYQARRDIYELHENR
;
A
#
# COMPACT_ATOMS: atom_id res chain seq x y z
N MET A 1 -31.26 -12.45 16.98
CA MET A 1 -30.40 -11.95 15.92
C MET A 1 -30.43 -12.91 14.74
N LYS A 2 -30.40 -12.42 13.52
CA LYS A 2 -30.42 -13.21 12.29
C LYS A 2 -29.06 -13.23 11.64
N ALA A 3 -28.57 -14.40 11.27
CA ALA A 3 -27.32 -14.56 10.54
C ALA A 3 -27.54 -14.31 9.05
N VAL A 4 -26.79 -13.38 8.48
CA VAL A 4 -27.06 -12.85 7.13
C VAL A 4 -25.77 -12.85 6.29
N ASP A 5 -25.88 -13.38 5.06
CA ASP A 5 -24.85 -13.30 4.04
C ASP A 5 -25.49 -12.86 2.71
N LEU A 6 -25.21 -11.64 2.31
CA LEU A 6 -25.86 -11.02 1.14
C LEU A 6 -24.96 -11.00 -0.12
N HIS A 7 -23.89 -11.80 -0.14
CA HIS A 7 -22.96 -11.82 -1.26
C HIS A 7 -22.57 -13.26 -1.64
N ILE A 8 -23.41 -13.88 -2.47
CA ILE A 8 -23.25 -15.26 -2.93
C ILE A 8 -23.42 -15.33 -4.44
N HIS A 9 -22.48 -15.99 -5.13
CA HIS A 9 -22.51 -16.24 -6.56
C HIS A 9 -22.93 -17.67 -6.86
N THR A 10 -23.82 -17.83 -7.84
CA THR A 10 -24.35 -19.12 -8.31
C THR A 10 -24.19 -19.31 -9.82
N ILE A 11 -23.85 -18.24 -10.54
CA ILE A 11 -23.65 -18.27 -12.00
C ILE A 11 -22.29 -17.64 -12.31
N SER A 12 -21.49 -18.34 -13.10
CA SER A 12 -20.25 -17.83 -13.65
C SER A 12 -20.54 -16.89 -14.83
N THR A 13 -20.12 -15.62 -14.73
CA THR A 13 -20.27 -14.60 -15.76
C THR A 13 -18.92 -14.20 -16.37
N ILE A 14 -18.93 -13.29 -17.34
CA ILE A 14 -17.69 -12.77 -17.96
C ILE A 14 -16.83 -11.97 -16.98
N SER A 15 -17.44 -11.43 -15.92
CA SER A 15 -16.76 -10.66 -14.86
C SER A 15 -16.31 -11.54 -13.70
N ASP A 16 -16.53 -12.85 -13.73
CA ASP A 16 -16.18 -13.78 -12.67
C ASP A 16 -15.32 -14.95 -13.18
N SER A 17 -14.66 -15.66 -12.26
CA SER A 17 -13.96 -16.91 -12.55
C SER A 17 -14.95 -17.98 -12.97
N ARG A 18 -14.54 -18.90 -13.86
CA ARG A 18 -15.37 -20.03 -14.24
C ARG A 18 -15.53 -21.01 -13.07
N PHE A 19 -16.78 -21.33 -12.76
CA PHE A 19 -17.15 -22.36 -11.78
C PHE A 19 -18.46 -23.04 -12.17
N GLU A 20 -18.71 -24.23 -11.63
CA GLU A 20 -19.95 -24.96 -11.81
C GLU A 20 -20.78 -24.90 -10.53
N PHE A 21 -22.03 -24.42 -10.65
CA PHE A 21 -22.93 -24.31 -9.51
C PHE A 21 -23.29 -25.68 -8.91
N SER A 22 -23.31 -25.75 -7.58
CA SER A 22 -23.75 -26.93 -6.83
C SER A 22 -24.76 -26.56 -5.75
N MET A 23 -25.98 -27.00 -5.91
CA MET A 23 -27.06 -26.84 -4.91
C MET A 23 -26.69 -27.55 -3.59
N ASP A 24 -26.10 -28.76 -3.65
CA ASP A 24 -25.68 -29.48 -2.45
C ASP A 24 -24.64 -28.68 -1.65
N TYR A 25 -23.69 -28.05 -2.35
CA TYR A 25 -22.69 -27.21 -1.70
C TYR A 25 -23.34 -26.00 -1.04
N LEU A 26 -24.29 -25.32 -1.71
CA LEU A 26 -25.01 -24.20 -1.15
C LEU A 26 -25.82 -24.58 0.09
N LYS A 27 -26.54 -25.72 0.05
CA LYS A 27 -27.24 -26.27 1.22
C LYS A 27 -26.31 -26.56 2.39
N GLU A 28 -25.17 -27.19 2.09
CA GLU A 28 -24.16 -27.49 3.09
C GLU A 28 -23.57 -26.20 3.70
N TYR A 29 -23.29 -25.18 2.88
CA TYR A 29 -22.81 -23.88 3.30
C TYR A 29 -23.81 -23.19 4.23
N VAL A 30 -25.05 -23.03 3.79
CA VAL A 30 -26.16 -22.42 4.57
C VAL A 30 -26.31 -23.10 5.93
N CYS A 31 -26.32 -24.43 5.95
CA CYS A 31 -26.44 -25.21 7.18
C CYS A 31 -25.25 -25.01 8.11
N LYS A 32 -24.01 -25.10 7.59
CA LYS A 32 -22.78 -24.92 8.37
C LYS A 32 -22.66 -23.53 8.95
N MET A 33 -22.99 -22.52 8.14
CA MET A 33 -22.93 -21.12 8.54
C MET A 33 -24.18 -20.71 9.35
N ARG A 34 -25.17 -21.59 9.52
CA ARG A 34 -26.46 -21.33 10.22
C ARG A 34 -27.07 -20.01 9.78
N LEU A 35 -27.17 -19.82 8.47
CA LEU A 35 -27.70 -18.59 7.89
C LEU A 35 -29.24 -18.58 7.97
N ASP A 36 -29.79 -17.43 8.28
CA ASP A 36 -31.24 -17.15 8.26
C ASP A 36 -31.66 -16.47 6.97
N ILE A 37 -30.77 -15.64 6.40
CA ILE A 37 -31.03 -14.83 5.21
C ILE A 37 -29.80 -14.88 4.31
N ILE A 38 -30.02 -15.10 3.00
CA ILE A 38 -29.00 -14.95 1.98
C ILE A 38 -29.50 -14.09 0.83
N ALA A 39 -28.58 -13.50 0.05
CA ALA A 39 -28.91 -12.95 -1.26
C ALA A 39 -28.07 -13.58 -2.35
N ILE A 40 -28.68 -13.85 -3.51
CA ILE A 40 -27.96 -14.30 -4.71
C ILE A 40 -27.60 -13.07 -5.52
N THR A 41 -26.29 -12.82 -5.67
CA THR A 41 -25.76 -11.57 -6.23
C THR A 41 -24.68 -11.87 -7.25
N ASN A 42 -25.08 -12.52 -8.37
CA ASN A 42 -24.13 -12.80 -9.46
C ASN A 42 -23.65 -11.50 -10.13
N HIS A 43 -22.42 -11.52 -10.63
CA HIS A 43 -21.86 -10.38 -11.34
C HIS A 43 -22.67 -10.02 -12.59
N ASN A 44 -23.24 -8.81 -12.59
CA ASN A 44 -23.94 -8.17 -13.71
C ASN A 44 -25.08 -8.99 -14.32
N LEU A 45 -25.56 -10.02 -13.60
CA LEU A 45 -26.57 -10.97 -14.09
C LEU A 45 -27.48 -11.41 -12.96
N PHE A 46 -28.78 -11.52 -13.26
CA PHE A 46 -29.77 -12.17 -12.42
C PHE A 46 -30.56 -13.19 -13.27
N ASP A 47 -30.75 -14.41 -12.77
CA ASP A 47 -31.55 -15.46 -13.40
C ASP A 47 -32.70 -15.84 -12.47
N SER A 48 -33.93 -15.43 -12.85
CA SER A 48 -35.14 -15.65 -12.07
C SER A 48 -35.47 -17.14 -11.89
N LYS A 49 -35.15 -17.99 -12.88
CA LYS A 49 -35.43 -19.42 -12.80
C LYS A 49 -34.52 -20.10 -11.79
N GLN A 50 -33.25 -19.88 -11.88
CA GLN A 50 -32.29 -20.43 -10.91
C GLN A 50 -32.58 -19.87 -9.50
N PHE A 51 -32.92 -18.59 -9.40
CA PHE A 51 -33.28 -17.98 -8.12
C PHE A 51 -34.47 -18.68 -7.48
N GLU A 52 -35.55 -18.96 -8.24
CA GLU A 52 -36.75 -19.66 -7.74
C GLU A 52 -36.43 -21.12 -7.37
N GLU A 53 -35.57 -21.82 -8.13
CA GLU A 53 -35.09 -23.15 -7.76
C GLU A 53 -34.38 -23.11 -6.39
N ILE A 54 -33.46 -22.19 -6.20
CA ILE A 54 -32.71 -22.03 -4.93
C ILE A 54 -33.66 -21.69 -3.80
N ARG A 55 -34.59 -20.75 -4.02
CA ARG A 55 -35.57 -20.32 -3.02
C ARG A 55 -36.49 -21.46 -2.56
N ASN A 56 -36.90 -22.34 -3.48
CA ASN A 56 -37.76 -23.48 -3.18
C ASN A 56 -37.02 -24.62 -2.47
N GLU A 57 -35.71 -24.75 -2.67
CA GLU A 57 -34.89 -25.81 -2.12
C GLU A 57 -34.30 -25.49 -0.74
N LEU A 58 -34.28 -24.20 -0.33
CA LEU A 58 -33.76 -23.75 0.94
C LEU A 58 -34.89 -23.35 1.91
N GLU A 59 -34.79 -23.80 3.17
CA GLU A 59 -35.75 -23.46 4.23
C GLU A 59 -35.47 -22.10 4.91
N ILE A 60 -34.71 -21.22 4.25
CA ILE A 60 -34.33 -19.89 4.73
C ILE A 60 -34.84 -18.79 3.80
N THR A 61 -34.72 -17.55 4.22
CA THR A 61 -35.04 -16.42 3.34
C THR A 61 -33.96 -16.23 2.29
N VAL A 62 -34.35 -16.31 1.01
CA VAL A 62 -33.48 -16.03 -0.15
C VAL A 62 -33.95 -14.76 -0.81
N LEU A 63 -33.10 -13.77 -0.94
CA LEU A 63 -33.36 -12.48 -1.57
C LEU A 63 -32.78 -12.42 -2.98
N PRO A 64 -33.48 -11.84 -3.96
CA PRO A 64 -32.94 -11.61 -5.29
C PRO A 64 -31.99 -10.40 -5.27
N GLY A 65 -30.89 -10.51 -5.95
CA GLY A 65 -29.88 -9.44 -6.01
C GLY A 65 -28.97 -9.55 -7.22
N ILE A 66 -28.13 -8.58 -7.40
CA ILE A 66 -27.13 -8.50 -8.46
C ILE A 66 -25.91 -7.75 -7.93
N GLU A 67 -24.71 -8.19 -8.28
CA GLU A 67 -23.49 -7.42 -8.10
C GLU A 67 -23.16 -6.68 -9.40
N ILE A 68 -23.16 -5.36 -9.38
CA ILE A 68 -23.00 -4.50 -10.55
C ILE A 68 -21.60 -3.92 -10.59
N ASN A 69 -20.90 -3.99 -11.72
CA ASN A 69 -19.71 -3.20 -11.99
C ASN A 69 -20.10 -1.71 -12.04
N PHE A 70 -19.87 -0.98 -10.97
CA PHE A 70 -20.40 0.37 -10.78
C PHE A 70 -19.29 1.39 -10.48
N GLU A 71 -19.17 2.44 -11.33
CA GLU A 71 -18.25 3.58 -11.13
C GLU A 71 -16.78 3.16 -10.79
N GLY A 72 -16.32 2.05 -11.39
CA GLY A 72 -14.99 1.50 -11.18
C GLY A 72 -14.82 0.62 -9.95
N GLY A 73 -15.90 0.32 -9.24
CA GLY A 73 -16.00 -0.64 -8.14
C GLY A 73 -17.15 -1.60 -8.34
N HIS A 74 -17.58 -2.27 -7.26
CA HIS A 74 -18.75 -3.14 -7.27
C HIS A 74 -19.83 -2.64 -6.30
N LEU A 75 -21.07 -2.82 -6.67
CA LEU A 75 -22.25 -2.47 -5.89
C LEU A 75 -23.19 -3.67 -5.81
N LEU A 76 -23.49 -4.15 -4.62
CA LEU A 76 -24.58 -5.08 -4.40
C LEU A 76 -25.89 -4.31 -4.41
N LEU A 77 -26.82 -4.72 -5.27
CA LEU A 77 -28.16 -4.21 -5.34
C LEU A 77 -29.13 -5.37 -5.09
N ILE A 78 -29.89 -5.31 -4.00
CA ILE A 78 -30.75 -6.39 -3.54
C ILE A 78 -32.21 -5.90 -3.54
N SER A 79 -33.09 -6.71 -4.12
CA SER A 79 -34.53 -6.43 -4.27
C SER A 79 -35.35 -7.27 -3.31
N ASP A 80 -36.58 -6.79 -3.04
CA ASP A 80 -37.62 -7.60 -2.43
C ASP A 80 -38.05 -8.71 -3.39
N ALA A 81 -38.41 -9.87 -2.86
CA ALA A 81 -38.87 -11.00 -3.64
C ALA A 81 -40.31 -10.86 -4.19
N ASN A 82 -40.95 -9.69 -4.07
CA ASN A 82 -42.33 -9.49 -4.46
C ASN A 82 -42.55 -9.26 -5.97
N ASN A 83 -41.55 -8.78 -6.70
CA ASN A 83 -41.64 -8.48 -8.12
C ASN A 83 -40.41 -8.95 -8.90
N ILE A 84 -40.25 -10.27 -8.97
CA ILE A 84 -39.05 -10.91 -9.56
C ILE A 84 -38.98 -10.66 -11.09
N GLU A 85 -40.14 -10.60 -11.78
CA GLU A 85 -40.16 -10.38 -13.23
C GLU A 85 -39.65 -8.98 -13.60
N ASP A 86 -40.12 -7.93 -12.90
CA ASP A 86 -39.63 -6.56 -13.12
C ASP A 86 -38.13 -6.45 -12.79
N PHE A 87 -37.69 -7.07 -11.68
CA PHE A 87 -36.29 -7.12 -11.31
C PHE A 87 -35.43 -7.79 -12.39
N GLN A 88 -35.90 -8.92 -12.95
CA GLN A 88 -35.23 -9.60 -14.07
C GLN A 88 -35.08 -8.68 -15.30
N LEU A 89 -36.14 -7.95 -15.66
CA LEU A 89 -36.09 -7.02 -16.80
C LEU A 89 -35.10 -5.90 -16.60
N LYS A 90 -35.00 -5.37 -15.39
CA LYS A 90 -34.01 -4.34 -15.03
C LYS A 90 -32.60 -4.89 -15.05
N CYS A 91 -32.36 -6.09 -14.49
CA CYS A 91 -31.06 -6.76 -14.53
C CYS A 91 -30.61 -7.11 -15.97
N ASN A 92 -31.52 -7.48 -16.87
CA ASN A 92 -31.21 -7.71 -18.29
C ASN A 92 -30.69 -6.43 -18.98
N LYS A 93 -31.17 -5.24 -18.56
CA LYS A 93 -30.64 -3.96 -19.07
C LYS A 93 -29.20 -3.75 -18.58
N VAL A 94 -28.87 -4.14 -17.33
CA VAL A 94 -27.49 -4.10 -16.81
C VAL A 94 -26.60 -5.05 -17.62
N GLU A 95 -27.03 -6.31 -17.79
CA GLU A 95 -26.29 -7.33 -18.54
C GLU A 95 -26.00 -6.88 -19.97
N SER A 96 -26.95 -6.25 -20.65
CA SER A 96 -26.78 -5.75 -22.03
C SER A 96 -25.73 -4.67 -22.19
N LYS A 97 -25.33 -3.99 -21.09
CA LYS A 97 -24.29 -2.95 -21.09
C LYS A 97 -22.88 -3.50 -20.83
N ILE A 98 -22.78 -4.70 -20.28
CA ILE A 98 -21.50 -5.32 -19.87
C ILE A 98 -21.10 -6.35 -20.94
N ASN A 99 -20.28 -5.95 -21.88
CA ASN A 99 -19.76 -6.81 -22.94
C ASN A 99 -18.33 -7.30 -22.65
N ASN A 100 -17.58 -6.57 -21.80
CA ASN A 100 -16.24 -6.90 -21.35
C ASN A 100 -16.17 -6.80 -19.82
N PRO A 101 -15.22 -7.50 -19.16
CA PRO A 101 -15.05 -7.43 -17.70
C PRO A 101 -14.77 -6.00 -17.16
N GLU A 102 -14.21 -5.13 -18.00
CA GLU A 102 -13.87 -3.74 -17.66
C GLU A 102 -15.03 -2.76 -17.83
N ASP A 103 -16.16 -3.21 -18.45
CA ASP A 103 -17.31 -2.34 -18.65
C ASP A 103 -17.99 -2.05 -17.32
N ILE A 104 -18.46 -0.81 -17.17
CA ILE A 104 -19.07 -0.32 -15.93
C ILE A 104 -20.44 0.32 -16.21
N VAL A 105 -21.31 0.29 -15.22
CA VAL A 105 -22.57 1.05 -15.19
C VAL A 105 -22.29 2.34 -14.43
N THR A 106 -22.64 3.47 -15.04
CA THR A 106 -22.54 4.79 -14.40
C THR A 106 -23.72 5.05 -13.47
N LYS A 107 -23.57 6.02 -12.55
CA LYS A 107 -24.64 6.47 -11.66
C LYS A 107 -25.92 6.84 -12.42
N SER A 108 -25.79 7.60 -13.50
CA SER A 108 -26.95 8.03 -14.30
C SER A 108 -27.70 6.86 -14.90
N GLU A 109 -26.96 5.87 -15.40
CA GLU A 109 -27.55 4.65 -15.97
C GLU A 109 -28.19 3.77 -14.89
N LEU A 110 -27.58 3.68 -13.70
CA LEU A 110 -28.15 2.93 -12.58
C LEU A 110 -29.52 3.49 -12.20
N ILE A 111 -29.65 4.82 -12.07
CA ILE A 111 -30.91 5.50 -11.75
C ILE A 111 -31.94 5.35 -12.88
N GLU A 112 -31.51 5.42 -14.14
CA GLU A 112 -32.38 5.20 -15.29
C GLU A 112 -32.94 3.77 -15.36
N ILE A 113 -32.10 2.76 -15.03
CA ILE A 113 -32.49 1.35 -15.10
C ILE A 113 -33.45 0.99 -13.96
N PHE A 114 -33.11 1.39 -12.73
CA PHE A 114 -33.82 0.97 -11.52
C PHE A 114 -34.90 1.98 -11.06
N GLU A 115 -34.98 3.17 -11.68
CA GLU A 115 -35.98 4.22 -11.43
C GLU A 115 -36.13 4.58 -9.93
N ASP A 116 -36.95 3.81 -9.19
CA ASP A 116 -37.16 4.00 -7.75
C ASP A 116 -36.06 3.30 -6.93
N ILE A 117 -34.83 3.84 -6.99
CA ILE A 117 -33.64 3.24 -6.33
C ILE A 117 -33.82 3.07 -4.81
N HIS A 118 -34.72 3.84 -4.21
CA HIS A 118 -35.07 3.76 -2.79
C HIS A 118 -35.73 2.45 -2.38
N GLU A 119 -36.28 1.67 -3.30
CA GLU A 119 -36.87 0.35 -3.01
C GLU A 119 -35.79 -0.71 -2.79
N TYR A 120 -34.63 -0.54 -3.40
CA TYR A 120 -33.54 -1.51 -3.36
C TYR A 120 -32.60 -1.27 -2.17
N LEU A 121 -31.97 -2.32 -1.66
CA LEU A 121 -30.86 -2.25 -0.73
C LEU A 121 -29.55 -2.13 -1.50
N LEU A 122 -28.82 -1.03 -1.29
CA LEU A 122 -27.54 -0.73 -1.93
C LEU A 122 -26.41 -0.91 -0.95
N ILE A 123 -25.40 -1.74 -1.30
CA ILE A 123 -24.22 -1.98 -0.49
C ILE A 123 -23.00 -1.92 -1.41
N PRO A 124 -22.29 -0.78 -1.49
CA PRO A 124 -21.08 -0.67 -2.29
C PRO A 124 -19.90 -1.36 -1.61
N HIS A 125 -18.98 -1.89 -2.41
CA HIS A 125 -17.65 -2.28 -1.92
C HIS A 125 -16.87 -1.03 -1.50
N TYR A 126 -16.52 -0.92 -0.22
CA TYR A 126 -15.64 0.11 0.31
C TYR A 126 -15.14 -0.28 1.71
N PRO A 127 -13.84 -0.35 1.94
CA PRO A 127 -12.69 -0.27 1.02
C PRO A 127 -12.39 -1.59 0.27
N LYS A 128 -13.29 -2.57 0.29
CA LYS A 128 -13.15 -3.83 -0.46
C LYS A 128 -12.89 -3.53 -1.94
N LYS A 129 -11.92 -4.23 -2.54
CA LYS A 129 -11.54 -4.04 -3.96
C LYS A 129 -12.29 -5.01 -4.87
N PRO A 130 -12.69 -4.54 -6.07
CA PRO A 130 -12.66 -3.17 -6.58
C PRO A 130 -13.64 -2.26 -5.82
N SER A 131 -13.17 -1.06 -5.45
CA SER A 131 -13.87 -0.17 -4.52
C SER A 131 -14.59 0.96 -5.24
N VAL A 132 -15.84 1.19 -4.89
CA VAL A 132 -16.60 2.37 -5.35
C VAL A 132 -15.99 3.62 -4.69
N PRO A 133 -15.73 4.70 -5.46
CA PRO A 133 -15.20 5.94 -4.91
C PRO A 133 -16.12 6.56 -3.85
N LEU A 134 -15.55 7.03 -2.74
CA LEU A 134 -16.32 7.57 -1.61
C LEU A 134 -17.18 8.79 -1.98
N ASN A 135 -16.73 9.62 -2.91
CA ASN A 135 -17.51 10.75 -3.43
C ASN A 135 -18.79 10.29 -4.12
N VAL A 136 -18.76 9.16 -4.84
CA VAL A 136 -19.95 8.57 -5.48
C VAL A 136 -20.90 8.00 -4.42
N ILE A 137 -20.39 7.30 -3.41
CA ILE A 137 -21.19 6.80 -2.29
C ILE A 137 -21.96 7.92 -1.59
N LYS A 138 -21.31 9.05 -1.36
CA LYS A 138 -21.90 10.24 -0.74
C LYS A 138 -23.01 10.92 -1.57
N GLU A 139 -23.12 10.60 -2.85
CA GLU A 139 -24.19 11.09 -3.70
C GLU A 139 -25.54 10.34 -3.52
N PHE A 140 -25.55 9.29 -2.69
CA PHE A 140 -26.74 8.50 -2.31
C PHE A 140 -27.00 8.54 -0.79
N PRO A 141 -27.17 9.72 -0.16
CA PRO A 141 -27.20 9.85 1.30
C PRO A 141 -28.43 9.20 1.96
N ASN A 142 -29.50 8.95 1.20
CA ASN A 142 -30.74 8.36 1.70
C ASN A 142 -30.90 6.88 1.33
N ASP A 143 -29.95 6.30 0.59
CA ASP A 143 -30.10 4.96 0.01
C ASP A 143 -28.96 4.03 0.47
N ILE A 144 -27.75 4.55 0.64
CA ILE A 144 -26.58 3.80 1.09
C ILE A 144 -26.37 4.07 2.58
N PHE A 145 -26.59 3.03 3.40
CA PHE A 145 -26.39 3.07 4.85
C PHE A 145 -25.25 2.16 5.32
N ALA A 146 -24.81 1.27 4.45
CA ALA A 146 -23.80 0.27 4.75
C ALA A 146 -22.80 0.13 3.61
N ILE A 147 -21.63 -0.40 3.94
CA ILE A 147 -20.52 -0.66 3.01
C ILE A 147 -20.02 -2.08 3.21
N GLU A 148 -19.61 -2.76 2.15
CA GLU A 148 -18.99 -4.07 2.26
C GLU A 148 -17.47 -3.95 2.40
N VAL A 149 -16.92 -4.67 3.39
CA VAL A 149 -15.50 -4.72 3.72
C VAL A 149 -14.90 -6.09 3.41
N SER A 150 -13.57 -6.13 3.22
CA SER A 150 -12.86 -7.36 2.81
C SER A 150 -12.63 -8.34 3.96
N SER A 151 -12.48 -7.84 5.20
CA SER A 151 -12.00 -8.63 6.32
C SER A 151 -12.56 -8.13 7.67
N VAL A 152 -12.39 -8.96 8.69
CA VAL A 152 -12.72 -8.59 10.09
C VAL A 152 -11.91 -7.37 10.54
N LYS A 153 -10.64 -7.27 10.15
CA LYS A 153 -9.80 -6.10 10.44
C LYS A 153 -10.38 -4.81 9.83
N ASP A 154 -10.80 -4.87 8.57
CA ASP A 154 -11.43 -3.73 7.91
C ASP A 154 -12.78 -3.40 8.56
N PHE A 155 -13.57 -4.42 8.93
CA PHE A 155 -14.81 -4.24 9.67
C PHE A 155 -14.59 -3.47 10.97
N LEU A 156 -13.63 -3.87 11.79
CA LEU A 156 -13.31 -3.21 13.06
C LEU A 156 -12.80 -1.79 12.86
N ARG A 157 -11.96 -1.58 11.83
CA ARG A 157 -11.44 -0.25 11.47
C ARG A 157 -12.56 0.69 11.06
N GLU A 158 -13.42 0.28 10.14
CA GLU A 158 -14.56 1.08 9.67
C GLU A 158 -15.60 1.25 10.78
N TYR A 159 -15.85 0.21 11.57
CA TYR A 159 -16.74 0.31 12.73
C TYR A 159 -16.25 1.34 13.76
N LYS A 160 -14.96 1.52 13.96
CA LYS A 160 -14.36 2.49 14.89
C LYS A 160 -14.29 3.90 14.31
N ASN A 161 -13.86 4.03 13.07
CA ASN A 161 -13.47 5.32 12.46
C ASN A 161 -14.58 5.96 11.62
N ASN A 162 -15.36 5.15 10.90
CA ASN A 162 -16.42 5.63 10.02
C ASN A 162 -17.75 5.61 10.78
N LYS A 163 -18.35 6.78 11.02
CA LYS A 163 -19.64 6.91 11.72
C LYS A 163 -20.81 7.03 10.76
N GLU A 164 -20.56 7.20 9.47
CA GLU A 164 -21.57 7.49 8.44
C GLU A 164 -22.16 6.20 7.88
N TYR A 165 -21.32 5.16 7.67
CA TYR A 165 -21.75 3.88 7.09
C TYR A 165 -21.50 2.71 8.03
N THR A 166 -22.41 1.73 8.02
CA THR A 166 -22.29 0.49 8.79
C THR A 166 -21.46 -0.52 7.99
N PRO A 167 -20.34 -1.01 8.49
CA PRO A 167 -19.55 -2.03 7.81
C PRO A 167 -20.26 -3.39 7.82
N LEU A 168 -20.17 -4.12 6.72
CA LEU A 168 -20.70 -5.47 6.55
C LEU A 168 -19.59 -6.37 6.01
N TRP A 169 -19.49 -7.57 6.54
CA TRP A 169 -18.52 -8.56 6.10
C TRP A 169 -19.25 -9.82 5.62
N PHE A 170 -19.23 -10.04 4.31
CA PHE A 170 -19.87 -11.17 3.64
C PHE A 170 -18.85 -12.13 3.06
N SER A 171 -19.30 -13.31 2.65
CA SER A 171 -18.41 -14.38 2.20
C SER A 171 -17.87 -14.19 0.78
N ASP A 172 -18.67 -13.61 -0.11
CA ASP A 172 -18.36 -13.50 -1.53
C ASP A 172 -18.01 -14.87 -2.15
N ILE A 173 -18.79 -15.91 -1.77
CA ILE A 173 -18.53 -17.28 -2.22
C ILE A 173 -19.13 -17.54 -3.61
N ARG A 174 -18.45 -18.47 -4.32
CA ARG A 174 -19.00 -19.16 -5.49
C ARG A 174 -19.51 -20.51 -5.04
N ALA A 175 -20.82 -20.74 -5.17
CA ALA A 175 -21.46 -21.97 -4.69
C ALA A 175 -21.10 -23.19 -5.57
N SER A 176 -19.86 -23.67 -5.46
CA SER A 176 -19.27 -24.73 -6.27
C SER A 176 -18.50 -25.74 -5.42
N LYS A 177 -18.54 -27.04 -5.83
CA LYS A 177 -17.74 -28.10 -5.21
C LYS A 177 -16.24 -27.99 -5.49
N ASP A 178 -15.83 -27.17 -6.45
CA ASP A 178 -14.43 -26.93 -6.79
C ASP A 178 -13.70 -26.13 -5.71
N TYR A 179 -14.43 -25.38 -4.91
CA TYR A 179 -13.88 -24.61 -3.79
C TYR A 179 -13.76 -25.50 -2.54
N LYS A 180 -12.55 -25.97 -2.24
CA LYS A 180 -12.25 -26.84 -1.11
C LYS A 180 -12.43 -26.22 0.29
N CYS A 181 -12.37 -24.90 0.38
CA CYS A 181 -12.60 -24.16 1.61
C CYS A 181 -13.51 -22.96 1.31
N PRO A 182 -14.72 -22.91 1.87
CA PRO A 182 -15.55 -21.72 1.73
C PRO A 182 -14.89 -20.55 2.47
N LYS A 183 -14.94 -19.39 1.84
CA LYS A 183 -14.64 -18.15 2.55
C LYS A 183 -15.70 -17.95 3.62
N PHE A 184 -15.28 -17.45 4.77
CA PHE A 184 -16.21 -17.09 5.85
C PHE A 184 -16.49 -15.61 5.76
N GLY A 185 -17.74 -15.27 5.83
CA GLY A 185 -18.21 -13.90 5.92
C GLY A 185 -19.69 -13.92 6.20
N ARG A 186 -20.10 -13.38 7.33
CA ARG A 186 -21.50 -13.15 7.68
C ARG A 186 -21.56 -12.11 8.76
N VAL A 187 -22.68 -11.45 8.84
CA VAL A 187 -23.03 -10.55 9.94
C VAL A 187 -24.30 -11.01 10.63
N TYR A 188 -24.47 -10.61 11.85
CA TYR A 188 -25.73 -10.80 12.60
C TYR A 188 -26.48 -9.48 12.65
N LEU A 189 -27.75 -9.51 12.25
CA LEU A 189 -28.64 -8.35 12.29
C LEU A 189 -29.70 -8.54 13.40
N ASN A 190 -29.90 -7.50 14.19
CA ASN A 190 -30.97 -7.46 15.17
C ASN A 190 -32.26 -6.95 14.50
N ILE A 191 -32.97 -7.87 13.83
CA ILE A 191 -34.21 -7.63 13.08
C ILE A 191 -35.30 -8.56 13.55
N GLY A 192 -36.55 -8.12 13.39
CA GLY A 192 -37.75 -8.93 13.68
C GLY A 192 -38.16 -9.78 12.48
N ASP A 193 -38.20 -9.17 11.32
CA ASP A 193 -38.65 -9.79 10.07
C ASP A 193 -37.50 -9.94 9.08
N ASN A 194 -37.61 -10.95 8.19
CA ASN A 194 -36.54 -11.26 7.21
C ASN A 194 -36.81 -10.55 5.86
N ASP A 195 -37.19 -9.29 5.90
CA ASP A 195 -37.47 -8.49 4.70
C ASP A 195 -36.45 -7.34 4.51
N ILE A 196 -36.42 -6.77 3.33
CA ILE A 196 -35.50 -5.68 2.98
C ILE A 196 -35.70 -4.44 3.85
N LYS A 197 -36.95 -4.13 4.23
CA LYS A 197 -37.27 -2.94 5.04
C LYS A 197 -36.67 -3.07 6.43
N SER A 198 -36.79 -4.24 7.05
CA SER A 198 -36.18 -4.56 8.36
C SER A 198 -34.68 -4.54 8.29
N ILE A 199 -34.07 -5.08 7.21
CA ILE A 199 -32.63 -5.02 6.97
C ILE A 199 -32.17 -3.57 6.82
N LYS A 200 -32.77 -2.76 5.96
CA LYS A 200 -32.44 -1.33 5.80
C LYS A 200 -32.55 -0.56 7.11
N TYR A 201 -33.57 -0.84 7.90
CA TYR A 201 -33.73 -0.20 9.19
C TYR A 201 -32.60 -0.57 10.16
N ALA A 202 -32.20 -1.84 10.18
CA ALA A 202 -31.07 -2.29 11.02
C ALA A 202 -29.75 -1.66 10.57
N LEU A 203 -29.52 -1.53 9.25
CA LEU A 203 -28.27 -0.98 8.73
C LEU A 203 -28.08 0.53 9.03
N LYS A 204 -29.17 1.25 9.35
CA LYS A 204 -29.09 2.64 9.82
C LYS A 204 -28.55 2.77 11.25
N ASP A 205 -28.57 1.69 12.02
CA ASP A 205 -28.12 1.65 13.40
C ASP A 205 -27.03 0.59 13.57
N ARG A 206 -25.79 1.04 13.67
CA ARG A 206 -24.62 0.19 13.77
C ARG A 206 -24.66 -0.79 14.97
N CYS A 207 -25.37 -0.43 16.03
CA CYS A 207 -25.53 -1.31 17.21
C CYS A 207 -26.41 -2.54 16.92
N LYS A 208 -27.13 -2.54 15.79
CA LYS A 208 -27.93 -3.67 15.34
C LYS A 208 -27.16 -4.64 14.45
N VAL A 209 -25.90 -4.34 14.12
CA VAL A 209 -25.03 -5.17 13.29
C VAL A 209 -23.86 -5.66 14.12
N SER A 210 -23.60 -6.96 14.09
CA SER A 210 -22.49 -7.58 14.82
C SER A 210 -21.88 -8.77 14.09
N LEU A 211 -20.66 -9.13 14.47
CA LEU A 211 -19.93 -10.30 13.94
C LEU A 211 -20.34 -11.60 14.62
N SER A 212 -20.91 -11.55 15.82
CA SER A 212 -21.42 -12.71 16.56
C SER A 212 -22.80 -12.46 17.18
N ALA A 213 -23.54 -13.52 17.42
CA ALA A 213 -24.89 -13.43 17.99
C ALA A 213 -24.89 -13.04 19.49
N GLU A 214 -23.89 -13.49 20.24
CA GLU A 214 -23.84 -13.41 21.70
C GLU A 214 -22.85 -12.34 22.20
N GLU A 215 -21.66 -12.28 21.59
CA GLU A 215 -20.54 -11.46 22.02
C GLU A 215 -20.31 -10.20 21.16
N SER A 216 -21.33 -9.78 20.43
CA SER A 216 -21.27 -8.61 19.53
C SER A 216 -20.09 -8.69 18.55
N ASN A 217 -19.17 -7.69 18.57
CA ASN A 217 -18.00 -7.64 17.70
C ASN A 217 -16.72 -8.23 18.32
N LYS A 218 -16.83 -8.93 19.46
CA LYS A 218 -15.67 -9.53 20.14
C LYS A 218 -15.24 -10.86 19.54
N LEU A 219 -16.18 -11.64 19.00
CA LEU A 219 -15.92 -12.95 18.40
C LEU A 219 -16.35 -12.98 16.94
N PHE A 220 -15.68 -13.82 16.14
CA PHE A 220 -16.07 -14.12 14.75
C PHE A 220 -15.72 -15.56 14.39
N PRO A 221 -16.45 -16.19 13.44
CA PRO A 221 -16.20 -17.56 13.03
C PRO A 221 -14.96 -17.66 12.15
N ILE A 222 -14.19 -18.75 12.29
CA ILE A 222 -12.96 -19.01 11.52
C ILE A 222 -12.99 -20.28 10.69
N ASP A 223 -13.97 -21.15 10.88
CA ASP A 223 -14.04 -22.41 10.13
C ASP A 223 -15.46 -22.92 9.94
N ASN A 224 -15.59 -23.96 9.09
CA ASN A 224 -16.86 -24.65 8.83
C ASN A 224 -17.44 -25.38 10.03
N PHE A 225 -16.67 -25.54 11.11
CA PHE A 225 -17.08 -26.32 12.28
C PHE A 225 -17.71 -25.46 13.38
N GLY A 226 -17.81 -24.13 13.15
CA GLY A 226 -18.41 -23.19 14.09
C GLY A 226 -17.48 -22.79 15.23
N PHE A 227 -16.16 -22.97 15.06
CA PHE A 227 -15.20 -22.38 15.98
C PHE A 227 -15.15 -20.87 15.80
N GLN A 228 -15.04 -20.19 16.93
CA GLN A 228 -14.93 -18.74 16.97
C GLN A 228 -13.62 -18.35 17.64
N ILE A 229 -13.07 -17.22 17.21
CA ILE A 229 -11.95 -16.56 17.88
C ILE A 229 -12.30 -15.12 18.19
N SER A 230 -11.55 -14.57 19.14
CA SER A 230 -11.67 -13.13 19.45
C SER A 230 -11.11 -12.28 18.33
N THR A 231 -11.74 -11.15 18.09
CA THR A 231 -11.23 -10.08 17.23
C THR A 231 -9.96 -9.42 17.76
N GLY A 232 -9.57 -9.70 18.99
CA GLY A 232 -8.35 -9.29 19.66
C GLY A 232 -7.32 -10.41 19.74
N LEU A 233 -6.83 -10.68 20.94
CA LEU A 233 -5.75 -11.63 21.23
C LEU A 233 -6.28 -12.99 21.65
N ASN A 234 -5.93 -14.02 20.88
CA ASN A 234 -6.26 -15.42 21.17
C ASN A 234 -5.01 -16.20 21.52
N VAL A 235 -5.08 -17.02 22.54
CA VAL A 235 -4.02 -17.95 22.92
C VAL A 235 -4.52 -19.39 22.78
N VAL A 236 -3.76 -20.20 22.04
CA VAL A 236 -4.03 -21.61 21.82
C VAL A 236 -3.09 -22.46 22.67
N LEU A 237 -3.67 -23.21 23.57
CA LEU A 237 -2.99 -24.13 24.48
C LEU A 237 -3.26 -25.59 24.08
N GLY A 238 -2.44 -26.51 24.56
CA GLY A 238 -2.62 -27.93 24.34
C GLY A 238 -1.31 -28.70 24.50
N ALA A 239 -1.36 -30.01 24.72
CA ALA A 239 -0.19 -30.87 24.79
C ALA A 239 0.59 -30.88 23.46
N ARG A 240 1.84 -31.37 23.47
CA ARG A 240 2.56 -31.60 22.21
C ARG A 240 1.78 -32.61 21.34
N SER A 241 1.74 -32.36 20.04
CA SER A 241 0.99 -33.16 19.07
C SER A 241 -0.53 -33.21 19.28
N SER A 242 -1.11 -32.20 19.96
CA SER A 242 -2.57 -32.07 20.16
C SER A 242 -3.29 -31.40 18.98
N GLY A 243 -2.59 -31.07 17.90
CA GLY A 243 -3.18 -30.46 16.71
C GLY A 243 -3.09 -28.92 16.64
N LYS A 244 -2.30 -28.25 17.50
CA LYS A 244 -2.18 -26.78 17.52
C LYS A 244 -1.74 -26.19 16.17
N SER A 245 -0.63 -26.67 15.60
CA SER A 245 -0.13 -26.22 14.30
C SER A 245 -1.10 -26.57 13.16
N PHE A 246 -1.80 -27.73 13.25
CA PHE A 246 -2.86 -28.07 12.31
C PHE A 246 -4.02 -27.06 12.37
N PHE A 247 -4.38 -26.61 13.57
CA PHE A 247 -5.39 -25.59 13.76
C PHE A 247 -4.96 -24.24 13.14
N LEU A 248 -3.72 -23.79 13.35
CA LEU A 248 -3.19 -22.60 12.68
C LEU A 248 -3.17 -22.77 11.15
N ASP A 249 -2.76 -23.91 10.64
CA ASP A 249 -2.78 -24.20 9.20
C ASP A 249 -4.21 -24.18 8.64
N SER A 250 -5.24 -24.59 9.41
CA SER A 250 -6.63 -24.54 8.97
C SER A 250 -7.12 -23.09 8.88
N ILE A 251 -6.78 -22.24 9.86
CA ILE A 251 -7.08 -20.79 9.82
C ILE A 251 -6.39 -20.15 8.61
N SER A 252 -5.10 -20.46 8.41
CA SER A 252 -4.32 -19.90 7.31
C SER A 252 -4.86 -20.26 5.92
N LYS A 253 -5.60 -21.38 5.80
CA LYS A 253 -6.26 -21.78 4.54
C LYS A 253 -7.64 -21.16 4.36
N SER A 254 -8.26 -20.73 5.45
CA SER A 254 -9.64 -20.20 5.47
C SER A 254 -9.71 -18.69 5.28
N ILE A 255 -8.60 -17.98 5.48
CA ILE A 255 -8.48 -16.53 5.37
C ILE A 255 -7.43 -16.20 4.32
N ASP A 256 -7.71 -15.31 3.38
CA ASP A 256 -6.83 -15.04 2.23
C ASP A 256 -5.54 -14.29 2.60
N ASN A 257 -5.60 -13.33 3.47
CA ASN A 257 -4.48 -12.41 3.76
C ASN A 257 -3.94 -12.62 5.18
N VAL A 258 -3.17 -13.68 5.38
CA VAL A 258 -2.67 -14.14 6.68
C VAL A 258 -1.17 -13.96 6.80
N LYS A 259 -0.73 -13.34 7.89
CA LYS A 259 0.67 -13.41 8.32
C LYS A 259 0.86 -14.59 9.26
N TYR A 260 1.59 -15.62 8.82
CA TYR A 260 1.86 -16.81 9.63
C TYR A 260 3.35 -16.94 9.96
N LEU A 261 3.71 -16.72 11.21
CA LEU A 261 5.04 -16.92 11.76
C LEU A 261 5.17 -18.35 12.32
N LYS A 262 5.79 -19.22 11.52
CA LYS A 262 5.97 -20.66 11.90
C LYS A 262 7.11 -20.81 12.90
N GLN A 263 6.98 -21.84 13.75
CA GLN A 263 8.01 -22.25 14.68
C GLN A 263 9.38 -22.41 13.98
N PHE A 264 10.45 -21.91 14.58
CA PHE A 264 11.83 -21.93 14.06
C PHE A 264 12.07 -21.25 12.70
N SER A 265 11.07 -20.66 12.07
CA SER A 265 11.25 -19.99 10.78
C SER A 265 12.29 -18.85 10.81
N LEU A 266 12.53 -18.29 11.99
CA LEU A 266 13.46 -17.17 12.21
C LEU A 266 14.87 -17.62 12.60
N LEU A 267 15.08 -18.93 12.84
CA LEU A 267 16.37 -19.51 13.25
C LEU A 267 17.14 -20.17 12.12
N ASP A 268 16.74 -20.01 10.86
CA ASP A 268 17.48 -20.58 9.76
C ASP A 268 18.96 -20.15 9.83
N LYS A 269 19.88 -21.11 9.85
CA LYS A 269 21.33 -20.88 10.07
C LYS A 269 21.92 -19.83 9.14
N LYS A 270 21.33 -19.62 7.97
CA LYS A 270 21.70 -18.57 7.03
C LYS A 270 21.31 -17.15 7.50
N GLU A 271 20.34 -17.02 8.41
CA GLU A 271 19.92 -15.70 8.94
C GLU A 271 20.85 -15.17 10.04
N LEU A 272 21.62 -16.05 10.67
CA LEU A 272 22.58 -15.70 11.71
C LEU A 272 23.92 -15.20 11.16
N ASP A 273 24.23 -15.45 9.87
CA ASP A 273 25.44 -14.87 9.25
C ASP A 273 25.29 -13.35 9.12
N SER A 274 26.25 -12.63 9.66
CA SER A 274 26.26 -11.17 9.68
C SER A 274 26.19 -10.55 8.29
N ARG A 275 26.79 -11.21 7.29
CA ARG A 275 26.82 -10.70 5.91
C ARG A 275 25.46 -10.85 5.23
N ASP A 276 24.82 -12.00 5.38
CA ASP A 276 23.50 -12.26 4.81
C ASP A 276 22.43 -11.38 5.46
N PHE A 277 22.49 -11.15 6.76
CA PHE A 277 21.60 -10.23 7.47
C PHE A 277 21.71 -8.81 6.92
N VAL A 278 22.93 -8.25 6.85
CA VAL A 278 23.17 -6.91 6.33
C VAL A 278 22.75 -6.79 4.87
N MET A 279 22.97 -7.83 4.05
CA MET A 279 22.54 -7.84 2.65
C MET A 279 21.03 -7.81 2.51
N ARG A 280 20.29 -8.60 3.29
CA ARG A 280 18.81 -8.59 3.31
C ARG A 280 18.29 -7.25 3.80
N LEU A 281 18.87 -6.71 4.87
CA LEU A 281 18.50 -5.40 5.40
C LEU A 281 18.68 -4.31 4.34
N ASN A 282 19.85 -4.27 3.67
CA ASN A 282 20.12 -3.33 2.59
C ASN A 282 19.13 -3.48 1.42
N ASN A 283 18.77 -4.70 1.04
CA ASN A 283 17.78 -4.93 -0.02
C ASN A 283 16.39 -4.45 0.39
N LYS A 284 15.95 -4.75 1.62
CA LYS A 284 14.64 -4.35 2.14
C LYS A 284 14.47 -2.82 2.18
N TYR A 285 15.51 -2.11 2.59
CA TYR A 285 15.46 -0.65 2.76
C TYR A 285 16.11 0.13 1.60
N SER A 286 16.48 -0.54 0.49
CA SER A 286 17.08 0.12 -0.68
C SER A 286 16.25 1.29 -1.21
N VAL A 287 14.92 1.15 -1.25
CA VAL A 287 14.00 2.20 -1.70
C VAL A 287 14.12 3.46 -0.84
N LYS A 288 14.20 3.33 0.49
CA LYS A 288 14.39 4.49 1.40
C LYS A 288 15.72 5.19 1.14
N GLY A 289 16.78 4.42 0.84
CA GLY A 289 18.07 4.99 0.45
C GLY A 289 18.01 5.73 -0.89
N GLU A 290 17.26 5.21 -1.86
CA GLU A 290 17.04 5.87 -3.16
C GLU A 290 16.20 7.14 -3.02
N GLU A 291 15.15 7.13 -2.22
CA GLU A 291 14.33 8.30 -1.90
C GLU A 291 15.18 9.42 -1.28
N PHE A 292 16.07 9.08 -0.34
CA PHE A 292 16.98 10.04 0.27
C PHE A 292 17.93 10.70 -0.76
N LEU A 293 18.36 9.96 -1.77
CA LEU A 293 19.26 10.45 -2.82
C LEU A 293 18.53 10.99 -4.05
N LEU A 294 17.21 11.08 -4.07
CA LEU A 294 16.41 11.47 -5.24
C LEU A 294 16.76 12.88 -5.73
N GLU A 295 16.87 13.84 -4.82
CA GLU A 295 17.26 15.21 -5.17
C GLU A 295 18.69 15.26 -5.76
N PHE A 296 19.61 14.51 -5.18
CA PHE A 296 20.98 14.41 -5.69
C PHE A 296 21.02 13.76 -7.09
N LYS A 297 20.20 12.76 -7.34
CA LYS A 297 20.03 12.13 -8.67
C LYS A 297 19.56 13.15 -9.72
N ASN A 298 18.60 13.99 -9.39
CA ASN A 298 18.11 15.04 -10.27
C ASN A 298 19.19 16.07 -10.59
N ILE A 299 19.94 16.52 -9.58
CA ILE A 299 21.06 17.47 -9.75
C ILE A 299 22.16 16.88 -10.66
N ILE A 300 22.49 15.59 -10.49
CA ILE A 300 23.46 14.92 -11.38
C ILE A 300 22.97 14.96 -12.84
N SER A 301 21.69 14.70 -13.10
CA SER A 301 21.13 14.71 -14.43
C SER A 301 21.24 16.08 -15.09
N ASP A 302 21.02 17.15 -14.34
CA ASP A 302 21.13 18.53 -14.81
C ASP A 302 22.57 18.91 -15.16
N VAL A 303 23.53 18.49 -14.33
CA VAL A 303 24.97 18.81 -14.51
C VAL A 303 25.64 17.89 -15.52
N ALA A 304 25.14 16.66 -15.69
CA ALA A 304 25.70 15.70 -16.64
C ALA A 304 25.69 16.21 -18.09
N ASN A 305 24.77 17.07 -18.46
CA ASN A 305 24.64 17.61 -19.82
C ASN A 305 25.60 18.79 -20.11
N ILE A 306 26.30 19.30 -19.09
CA ILE A 306 27.25 20.42 -19.27
C ILE A 306 28.52 19.89 -19.93
N ASN A 307 28.84 20.47 -21.09
CA ASN A 307 30.10 20.23 -21.79
C ASN A 307 31.07 21.42 -21.65
N LEU A 308 31.81 21.42 -20.55
CA LEU A 308 32.76 22.51 -20.25
C LEU A 308 33.82 22.69 -21.31
N LEU A 309 34.35 21.58 -21.86
CA LEU A 309 35.38 21.62 -22.92
C LEU A 309 34.90 22.31 -24.20
N SER A 310 33.63 22.15 -24.56
CA SER A 310 33.03 22.82 -25.71
C SER A 310 32.89 24.33 -25.48
N LEU A 311 32.51 24.71 -24.24
CA LEU A 311 32.38 26.10 -23.87
C LEU A 311 33.74 26.82 -23.80
N GLU A 312 34.78 26.17 -23.23
CA GLU A 312 36.15 26.67 -23.21
C GLU A 312 36.73 26.83 -24.60
N LYS A 313 36.56 25.83 -25.49
CA LYS A 313 36.96 25.95 -26.92
C LYS A 313 36.28 27.10 -27.61
N GLY A 314 34.98 27.25 -27.43
CA GLY A 314 34.22 28.38 -27.96
C GLY A 314 34.79 29.74 -27.50
N PHE A 315 35.21 29.81 -26.24
CA PHE A 315 35.85 30.99 -25.67
C PHE A 315 37.22 31.28 -26.26
N ASP A 316 38.05 30.27 -26.46
CA ASP A 316 39.36 30.38 -27.11
C ASP A 316 39.21 30.81 -28.57
N GLU A 317 38.25 30.26 -29.29
CA GLU A 317 37.95 30.63 -30.68
C GLU A 317 37.45 32.07 -30.79
N TYR A 318 36.58 32.51 -29.86
CA TYR A 318 36.16 33.89 -29.75
C TYR A 318 37.34 34.81 -29.52
N THR A 319 38.21 34.53 -28.56
CA THR A 319 39.40 35.34 -28.26
C THR A 319 40.35 35.44 -29.45
N LYS A 320 40.60 34.31 -30.13
CA LYS A 320 41.40 34.28 -31.35
C LYS A 320 40.78 35.07 -32.48
N SER A 321 39.46 34.98 -32.67
CA SER A 321 38.75 35.73 -33.70
C SER A 321 38.76 37.23 -33.39
N LEU A 322 38.65 37.62 -32.13
CA LEU A 322 38.72 39.02 -31.66
C LEU A 322 40.10 39.62 -31.91
N ILE A 323 41.18 38.90 -31.56
CA ILE A 323 42.57 39.32 -31.82
C ILE A 323 42.83 39.48 -33.31
N LYS A 324 42.37 38.51 -34.11
CA LYS A 324 42.51 38.56 -35.57
C LYS A 324 41.76 39.75 -36.15
N PHE A 325 40.55 40.00 -35.71
CA PHE A 325 39.75 41.15 -36.12
C PHE A 325 40.42 42.47 -35.73
N ALA A 326 40.93 42.59 -34.50
CA ALA A 326 41.67 43.79 -34.06
C ALA A 326 42.92 44.06 -34.90
N THR A 327 43.72 43.01 -35.21
CA THR A 327 44.92 43.13 -36.04
C THR A 327 44.58 43.51 -37.48
N GLU A 328 43.48 43.04 -38.01
CA GLU A 328 43.02 43.41 -39.35
C GLU A 328 42.48 44.85 -39.40
N GLU A 329 41.74 45.30 -38.33
CA GLU A 329 41.28 46.66 -38.24
C GLU A 329 42.41 47.70 -38.11
N GLU A 330 43.51 47.35 -37.42
CA GLU A 330 44.72 48.19 -37.38
C GLU A 330 45.37 48.37 -38.74
N ARG A 331 45.32 47.33 -39.60
CA ARG A 331 45.92 47.34 -40.94
C ARG A 331 45.04 47.98 -42.03
N ARG A 332 43.77 48.28 -41.71
CA ARG A 332 42.82 48.86 -42.68
C ARG A 332 43.05 50.32 -42.92
N ASP A 333 43.07 50.70 -44.18
CA ASP A 333 43.05 52.07 -44.65
C ASP A 333 41.69 52.71 -44.33
N SER A 334 41.63 54.02 -44.16
CA SER A 334 40.42 54.80 -43.81
C SER A 334 39.22 54.53 -44.72
N PHE A 335 39.45 54.19 -46.01
CA PHE A 335 38.42 53.82 -46.96
C PHE A 335 37.84 52.42 -46.80
N SER A 336 38.55 51.49 -46.17
CA SER A 336 38.09 50.13 -45.92
C SER A 336 37.30 49.97 -44.60
N LYS A 337 37.19 51.03 -43.80
CA LYS A 337 36.48 51.05 -42.51
C LYS A 337 34.98 51.27 -42.65
N VAL A 338 34.39 51.27 -43.85
CA VAL A 338 32.96 51.47 -44.03
C VAL A 338 32.22 50.22 -43.54
N LYS A 339 31.44 50.34 -42.49
CA LYS A 339 30.52 49.32 -42.02
C LYS A 339 29.33 49.29 -42.98
N LEU A 340 29.23 48.23 -43.79
CA LEU A 340 28.22 48.10 -44.82
C LEU A 340 26.80 47.96 -44.30
N PHE A 341 26.64 47.50 -43.08
CA PHE A 341 25.30 47.23 -42.53
C PHE A 341 25.35 46.94 -41.04
N ILE A 342 24.64 47.69 -40.22
CA ILE A 342 24.40 47.38 -38.83
C ILE A 342 22.91 47.54 -38.60
N GLU A 343 22.18 46.46 -38.75
CA GLU A 343 20.81 46.40 -38.31
C GLU A 343 20.70 45.78 -36.90
N PRO A 344 20.00 46.45 -35.97
CA PRO A 344 19.75 45.86 -34.66
C PRO A 344 18.85 44.63 -34.84
N LYS A 345 19.14 43.55 -34.12
CA LYS A 345 18.25 42.35 -34.06
C LYS A 345 16.86 42.80 -33.54
N ILE A 346 15.83 42.32 -34.22
CA ILE A 346 14.43 42.52 -33.79
C ILE A 346 14.24 41.77 -32.48
N GLN A 347 13.90 42.53 -31.41
CA GLN A 347 13.75 41.95 -30.08
C GLN A 347 12.49 41.09 -29.94
N GLU A 348 12.61 39.97 -29.28
CA GLU A 348 11.48 39.13 -28.89
C GLU A 348 10.70 39.74 -27.70
N LYS A 349 9.41 39.43 -27.65
CA LYS A 349 8.58 39.79 -26.50
C LYS A 349 8.61 38.65 -25.51
N GLU A 350 8.74 38.95 -24.21
CA GLU A 350 8.73 37.93 -23.18
C GLU A 350 7.30 37.42 -22.91
N VAL A 351 7.15 36.11 -22.86
CA VAL A 351 5.88 35.40 -22.55
C VAL A 351 5.78 35.05 -21.06
N LYS A 352 6.89 35.04 -20.34
CA LYS A 352 6.97 34.61 -18.92
C LYS A 352 5.96 35.26 -17.99
N SER A 353 5.61 36.53 -18.18
CA SER A 353 4.61 37.22 -17.36
C SER A 353 3.21 36.63 -17.53
N ILE A 354 2.87 36.15 -18.72
CA ILE A 354 1.56 35.53 -19.01
C ILE A 354 1.52 34.14 -18.41
N ASP A 355 2.60 33.38 -18.50
CA ASP A 355 2.69 32.02 -17.91
C ASP A 355 2.54 32.08 -16.39
N VAL A 356 3.11 33.07 -15.72
CA VAL A 356 2.94 33.30 -14.27
C VAL A 356 1.48 33.63 -13.93
N LEU A 357 0.81 34.44 -14.75
CA LEU A 357 -0.60 34.76 -14.56
C LEU A 357 -1.49 33.51 -14.72
N ILE A 358 -1.27 32.73 -15.77
CA ILE A 358 -2.00 31.47 -16.00
C ILE A 358 -1.83 30.54 -14.79
N SER A 359 -0.60 30.30 -14.37
CA SER A 359 -0.31 29.43 -13.20
C SER A 359 -0.94 29.94 -11.91
N SER A 360 -1.02 31.26 -11.73
CA SER A 360 -1.67 31.85 -10.56
C SER A 360 -3.18 31.62 -10.57
N ILE A 361 -3.83 31.75 -11.73
CA ILE A 361 -5.26 31.48 -11.89
C ILE A 361 -5.56 29.99 -11.75
N GLU A 362 -4.73 29.12 -12.29
CA GLU A 362 -4.82 27.66 -12.12
C GLU A 362 -4.74 27.27 -10.65
N ASN A 363 -3.79 27.84 -9.92
CA ASN A 363 -3.66 27.60 -8.48
C ASN A 363 -4.91 28.03 -7.68
N LEU A 364 -5.58 29.11 -8.09
CA LEU A 364 -6.85 29.53 -7.47
C LEU A 364 -7.99 28.55 -7.76
N ILE A 365 -8.04 28.00 -8.99
CA ILE A 365 -9.09 27.06 -9.40
C ILE A 365 -8.91 25.69 -8.73
N ILE A 366 -7.66 25.21 -8.61
CA ILE A 366 -7.31 23.87 -8.10
C ILE A 366 -7.32 23.82 -6.56
N ASN A 367 -7.22 24.97 -5.89
CA ASN A 367 -7.14 25.03 -4.43
C ASN A 367 -8.41 24.48 -3.78
N GLN A 368 -8.30 23.28 -3.17
CA GLN A 368 -9.41 22.61 -2.50
C GLN A 368 -9.59 23.08 -1.04
N GLU A 369 -8.53 23.54 -0.40
CA GLU A 369 -8.55 23.92 1.03
C GLU A 369 -9.42 25.16 1.29
N TYR A 370 -9.38 26.13 0.38
CA TYR A 370 -10.12 27.41 0.51
C TYR A 370 -11.21 27.56 -0.56
N LYS A 371 -11.67 26.47 -1.15
CA LYS A 371 -12.62 26.47 -2.28
C LYS A 371 -13.90 27.23 -1.97
N GLU A 372 -14.51 26.99 -0.82
CA GLU A 372 -15.77 27.67 -0.41
C GLU A 372 -15.64 29.18 -0.28
N ILE A 373 -14.45 29.67 0.14
CA ILE A 373 -14.16 31.09 0.22
C ILE A 373 -13.97 31.66 -1.18
N LEU A 374 -13.22 30.95 -2.02
CA LEU A 374 -12.91 31.40 -3.37
C LEU A 374 -14.16 31.44 -4.26
N GLU A 375 -15.04 30.45 -4.20
CA GLU A 375 -16.31 30.41 -4.96
C GLU A 375 -17.28 31.55 -4.57
N LYS A 376 -17.18 32.09 -3.36
CA LYS A 376 -18.02 33.20 -2.92
C LYS A 376 -17.67 34.52 -3.60
N TYR A 377 -16.39 34.72 -3.99
CA TYR A 377 -15.88 35.98 -4.54
C TYR A 377 -15.40 35.86 -5.99
N LEU A 378 -15.20 34.66 -6.51
CA LEU A 378 -14.66 34.40 -7.83
C LEU A 378 -15.56 33.45 -8.61
N ASP A 379 -15.95 33.83 -9.80
CA ASP A 379 -16.63 32.93 -10.73
C ASP A 379 -15.59 32.10 -11.51
N PHE A 380 -15.52 30.83 -11.23
CA PHE A 380 -14.58 29.91 -11.85
C PHE A 380 -14.81 29.73 -13.37
N THR A 381 -16.02 29.97 -13.85
CA THR A 381 -16.31 29.93 -15.30
C THR A 381 -15.66 31.12 -16.01
N THR A 382 -15.66 32.27 -15.38
CA THR A 382 -14.96 33.48 -15.86
C THR A 382 -13.45 33.34 -15.76
N LEU A 383 -12.91 32.73 -14.71
CA LEU A 383 -11.49 32.43 -14.58
C LEU A 383 -10.98 31.46 -15.65
N LYS A 384 -11.75 30.43 -15.98
CA LYS A 384 -11.42 29.52 -17.09
C LYS A 384 -11.40 30.22 -18.45
N LYS A 385 -12.35 31.14 -18.70
CA LYS A 385 -12.33 31.96 -19.92
C LYS A 385 -11.10 32.87 -19.96
N LEU A 386 -10.71 33.45 -18.83
CA LEU A 386 -9.51 34.28 -18.74
C LEU A 386 -8.24 33.49 -19.05
N ILE A 387 -8.11 32.25 -18.57
CA ILE A 387 -6.99 31.37 -18.94
C ILE A 387 -6.93 31.18 -20.46
N LEU A 388 -8.07 30.90 -21.12
CA LEU A 388 -8.11 30.71 -22.56
C LEU A 388 -7.71 31.98 -23.34
N GLU A 389 -8.12 33.16 -22.89
CA GLU A 389 -7.72 34.43 -23.50
C GLU A 389 -6.23 34.71 -23.31
N LEU A 390 -5.69 34.47 -22.12
CA LEU A 390 -4.25 34.60 -21.85
C LEU A 390 -3.42 33.59 -22.66
N ALA A 391 -3.88 32.32 -22.78
CA ALA A 391 -3.21 31.32 -23.59
C ALA A 391 -3.22 31.70 -25.07
N ASN A 392 -4.34 32.20 -25.59
CA ASN A 392 -4.40 32.71 -26.97
C ASN A 392 -3.44 33.90 -27.16
N LYS A 393 -3.33 34.80 -26.19
CA LYS A 393 -2.40 35.91 -26.24
C LYS A 393 -0.94 35.46 -26.20
N ALA A 394 -0.61 34.45 -25.40
CA ALA A 394 0.71 33.82 -25.38
C ALA A 394 1.05 33.21 -26.75
N LEU A 395 0.11 32.50 -27.39
CA LEU A 395 0.28 31.94 -28.72
C LEU A 395 0.51 33.02 -29.81
N GLU A 396 -0.22 34.15 -29.76
CA GLU A 396 0.01 35.29 -30.63
C GLU A 396 1.44 35.82 -30.52
N ILE A 397 1.91 36.03 -29.28
CA ILE A 397 3.27 36.50 -29.00
C ILE A 397 4.31 35.49 -29.47
N GLN A 398 4.10 34.20 -29.25
CA GLN A 398 4.99 33.15 -29.73
C GLN A 398 5.07 33.13 -31.26
N ASN A 399 3.93 33.26 -31.93
CA ASN A 399 3.91 33.34 -33.41
C ASN A 399 4.63 34.60 -33.93
N GLU A 400 4.43 35.77 -33.26
CA GLU A 400 5.21 36.96 -33.58
C GLU A 400 6.73 36.72 -33.40
N ASN A 401 7.13 36.07 -32.31
CA ASN A 401 8.53 35.77 -32.02
C ASN A 401 9.13 34.82 -33.05
N ILE A 402 8.37 33.80 -33.50
CA ILE A 402 8.80 32.91 -34.60
C ILE A 402 9.06 33.70 -35.89
N LEU A 403 8.18 34.66 -36.23
CA LEU A 403 8.37 35.52 -37.41
C LEU A 403 9.58 36.43 -37.25
N LYS A 404 9.78 37.03 -36.07
CA LYS A 404 10.96 37.88 -35.77
C LYS A 404 12.25 37.06 -35.87
N ASN A 405 12.25 35.83 -35.33
CA ASN A 405 13.40 34.93 -35.43
C ASN A 405 13.73 34.55 -36.90
N LYS A 406 12.70 34.26 -37.70
CA LYS A 406 12.90 34.01 -39.14
C LYS A 406 13.47 35.25 -39.85
N ALA A 407 12.96 36.45 -39.54
CA ALA A 407 13.47 37.70 -40.10
C ALA A 407 14.93 37.93 -39.67
N ASN A 408 15.26 37.78 -38.39
CA ASN A 408 16.64 37.92 -37.91
C ASN A 408 17.58 36.89 -38.58
N HIS A 409 17.12 35.65 -38.77
CA HIS A 409 17.89 34.62 -39.45
C HIS A 409 18.14 34.97 -40.94
N ILE A 410 17.14 35.51 -41.65
CA ILE A 410 17.30 35.97 -43.04
C ILE A 410 18.28 37.13 -43.09
N ILE A 411 18.17 38.14 -42.20
CA ILE A 411 19.10 39.26 -42.09
C ILE A 411 20.52 38.77 -41.87
N SER A 412 20.72 37.84 -40.91
CA SER A 412 22.02 37.23 -40.62
C SER A 412 22.61 36.52 -41.87
N ASN A 413 21.81 35.77 -42.60
CA ASN A 413 22.25 35.09 -43.81
C ASN A 413 22.66 36.04 -44.92
N ILE A 414 21.92 37.17 -45.06
CA ILE A 414 22.27 38.23 -46.02
C ILE A 414 23.58 38.89 -45.59
N GLN A 415 23.73 39.22 -44.31
CA GLN A 415 24.97 39.81 -43.78
C GLN A 415 26.15 38.88 -43.98
N GLU A 416 26.04 37.57 -43.74
CA GLU A 416 27.08 36.60 -43.99
C GLU A 416 27.51 36.53 -45.45
N ARG A 417 26.55 36.51 -46.36
CA ARG A 417 26.84 36.49 -47.82
C ARG A 417 27.50 37.77 -48.33
N LEU A 418 27.12 38.91 -47.75
CA LEU A 418 27.77 40.19 -48.06
C LEU A 418 29.17 40.26 -47.45
N GLN A 419 29.36 39.76 -46.26
CA GLN A 419 30.63 39.74 -45.52
C GLN A 419 31.68 38.84 -46.19
N ILE A 420 31.28 37.70 -46.74
CA ILE A 420 32.17 36.84 -47.56
C ILE A 420 32.74 37.60 -48.78
N LYS A 421 31.99 38.56 -49.35
CA LYS A 421 32.42 39.39 -50.46
C LYS A 421 33.28 40.59 -50.08
N THR A 422 33.22 41.00 -48.79
CA THR A 422 33.97 42.19 -48.28
C THR A 422 35.24 41.85 -47.51
N THR A 423 35.64 40.56 -47.43
CA THR A 423 36.87 40.08 -46.77
C THR A 423 37.03 40.48 -45.29
N SER A 424 35.95 40.87 -44.61
CA SER A 424 35.99 41.16 -43.19
C SER A 424 35.74 39.89 -42.38
N ASN A 425 36.65 39.53 -41.46
CA ASN A 425 36.46 38.39 -40.53
C ASN A 425 35.36 38.71 -39.54
N ARG A 426 34.46 37.76 -39.35
CA ARG A 426 33.40 37.84 -38.36
C ARG A 426 33.93 37.42 -36.97
N ILE A 427 33.63 38.21 -35.94
CA ILE A 427 33.89 37.79 -34.55
C ILE A 427 32.85 36.71 -34.23
N GLN A 428 33.30 35.57 -33.72
CA GLN A 428 32.44 34.48 -33.28
C GLN A 428 31.71 34.92 -32.01
N GLU A 429 30.42 34.83 -31.98
CA GLU A 429 29.63 35.19 -30.77
C GLU A 429 29.72 34.06 -29.75
N VAL A 430 29.96 34.40 -28.49
CA VAL A 430 29.95 33.46 -27.33
C VAL A 430 29.00 33.98 -26.27
N ASP A 431 28.16 33.07 -25.74
CA ASP A 431 27.30 33.40 -24.61
C ASP A 431 28.07 33.31 -23.31
N PHE A 432 28.62 34.43 -22.87
CA PHE A 432 29.32 34.53 -21.58
C PHE A 432 28.42 34.25 -20.36
N LYS A 433 27.12 34.53 -20.48
CA LYS A 433 26.17 34.31 -19.38
C LYS A 433 25.98 32.80 -19.19
N GLU A 434 25.84 32.05 -20.27
CA GLU A 434 25.74 30.60 -20.21
C GLU A 434 27.01 29.99 -19.59
N TYR A 435 28.21 30.44 -20.01
CA TYR A 435 29.46 29.97 -19.42
C TYR A 435 29.53 30.18 -17.90
N VAL A 436 29.22 31.41 -17.42
CA VAL A 436 29.23 31.75 -16.00
C VAL A 436 28.23 30.91 -15.22
N VAL A 437 27.00 30.73 -15.76
CA VAL A 437 25.96 29.90 -15.15
C VAL A 437 26.41 28.44 -15.06
N CYS A 438 27.05 27.89 -16.09
CA CYS A 438 27.58 26.53 -16.07
C CYS A 438 28.70 26.35 -15.03
N ILE A 439 29.63 27.32 -14.90
CA ILE A 439 30.67 27.26 -13.87
C ILE A 439 30.07 27.33 -12.48
N ASP A 440 29.08 28.19 -12.23
CA ASP A 440 28.40 28.27 -10.94
C ASP A 440 27.68 26.97 -10.59
N LYS A 441 26.97 26.36 -11.56
CA LYS A 441 26.36 25.04 -11.39
C LYS A 441 27.38 23.96 -11.04
N ILE A 442 28.53 23.94 -11.71
CA ILE A 442 29.61 22.97 -11.44
C ILE A 442 30.18 23.17 -10.04
N ASN A 443 30.42 24.41 -9.60
CA ASN A 443 30.92 24.72 -8.26
C ASN A 443 29.94 24.27 -7.18
N LYS A 444 28.67 24.60 -7.33
CA LYS A 444 27.59 24.16 -6.42
C LYS A 444 27.48 22.64 -6.39
N PHE A 445 27.55 21.97 -7.55
CA PHE A 445 27.56 20.52 -7.61
C PHE A 445 28.73 19.89 -6.86
N ASN A 446 29.96 20.46 -6.99
CA ASN A 446 31.12 19.99 -6.26
C ASN A 446 30.93 20.13 -4.72
N GLU A 447 30.32 21.20 -4.26
CA GLU A 447 29.99 21.38 -2.84
C GLU A 447 28.95 20.37 -2.36
N ILE A 448 27.88 20.13 -3.14
CA ILE A 448 26.88 19.12 -2.85
C ILE A 448 27.51 17.73 -2.81
N CYS A 449 28.40 17.40 -3.74
CA CYS A 449 29.15 16.14 -3.72
C CYS A 449 29.99 15.96 -2.44
N LYS A 450 30.65 17.01 -1.96
CA LYS A 450 31.36 16.98 -0.68
C LYS A 450 30.40 16.71 0.48
N PHE A 451 29.23 17.35 0.46
CA PHE A 451 28.22 17.17 1.48
C PHE A 451 27.63 15.75 1.47
N VAL A 452 27.30 15.20 0.28
CA VAL A 452 26.75 13.84 0.14
C VAL A 452 27.79 12.77 0.57
N LYS A 453 29.07 13.00 0.32
CA LYS A 453 30.18 12.09 0.72
C LYS A 453 30.53 12.17 2.21
N LYS A 454 30.00 13.14 2.97
CA LYS A 454 30.28 13.27 4.40
C LYS A 454 29.59 12.14 5.17
N SER A 455 30.35 11.44 6.03
CA SER A 455 29.79 10.39 6.88
C SER A 455 28.69 10.93 7.79
N ARG A 456 27.52 10.29 7.75
CA ARG A 456 26.33 10.64 8.53
C ARG A 456 25.52 9.39 8.86
N LYS A 457 24.84 9.45 10.01
CA LYS A 457 23.94 8.40 10.49
C LYS A 457 22.57 9.00 10.72
N PHE A 458 21.53 8.32 10.25
CA PHE A 458 20.13 8.71 10.43
C PHE A 458 19.40 7.57 11.12
N ASN A 459 18.73 7.87 12.22
CA ASN A 459 17.80 6.94 12.84
C ASN A 459 16.50 6.95 12.00
N LEU A 460 16.17 5.83 11.37
CA LEU A 460 14.99 5.69 10.53
C LEU A 460 13.77 5.27 11.32
N GLU A 461 13.95 4.31 12.23
CA GLU A 461 12.88 3.78 13.06
C GLU A 461 13.44 3.07 14.30
N GLU A 462 12.60 2.97 15.33
CA GLU A 462 12.86 2.20 16.54
C GLU A 462 11.85 1.08 16.68
N ILE A 463 12.32 -0.12 17.00
CA ILE A 463 11.50 -1.32 17.22
C ILE A 463 11.98 -1.97 18.51
N GLY A 464 11.19 -1.82 19.59
CA GLY A 464 11.59 -2.22 20.93
C GLY A 464 12.91 -1.56 21.33
N LYS A 465 13.88 -2.34 21.78
CA LYS A 465 15.22 -1.87 22.16
C LYS A 465 16.15 -1.60 20.95
N PHE A 466 15.71 -1.83 19.72
CA PHE A 466 16.55 -1.74 18.52
C PHE A 466 16.30 -0.44 17.75
N LYS A 467 17.38 0.09 17.18
CA LYS A 467 17.37 1.26 16.29
C LYS A 467 17.84 0.84 14.90
N LEU A 468 17.03 1.12 13.87
CA LEU A 468 17.43 0.97 12.47
C LEU A 468 18.13 2.25 12.01
N ILE A 469 19.41 2.15 11.69
CA ILE A 469 20.24 3.26 11.29
C ILE A 469 20.57 3.17 9.80
N MET A 470 20.38 4.27 9.08
CA MET A 470 20.91 4.46 7.73
C MET A 470 22.26 5.18 7.83
N ASN A 471 23.32 4.54 7.36
CA ASN A 471 24.65 5.09 7.29
C ASN A 471 24.92 5.57 5.86
N ILE A 472 25.48 6.77 5.74
CA ILE A 472 25.96 7.32 4.48
C ILE A 472 27.46 7.57 4.65
N GLU A 473 28.24 7.00 3.75
CA GLU A 473 29.69 7.09 3.81
C GLU A 473 30.30 7.23 2.41
N LYS A 474 31.46 7.89 2.32
CA LYS A 474 32.24 7.89 1.08
C LYS A 474 32.80 6.51 0.80
N TYR A 475 32.97 6.16 -0.45
CA TYR A 475 33.72 4.96 -0.81
C TYR A 475 35.22 5.15 -0.53
N CYS A 476 35.85 4.15 0.10
CA CYS A 476 37.27 4.16 0.39
C CYS A 476 38.09 3.63 -0.78
N ASN A 477 37.54 2.73 -1.59
CA ASN A 477 38.25 2.10 -2.70
C ASN A 477 37.28 1.63 -3.80
N VAL A 478 37.83 1.23 -4.94
CA VAL A 478 37.09 0.75 -6.12
C VAL A 478 36.37 -0.57 -5.85
N SER A 479 36.92 -1.44 -4.99
CA SER A 479 36.30 -2.74 -4.68
C SER A 479 34.98 -2.57 -3.98
N GLU A 480 34.87 -1.64 -3.02
CA GLU A 480 33.59 -1.32 -2.36
C GLU A 480 32.50 -0.89 -3.33
N ILE A 481 32.83 -0.04 -4.32
CA ILE A 481 31.88 0.37 -5.35
C ILE A 481 31.42 -0.84 -6.18
N LYS A 482 32.37 -1.70 -6.60
CA LYS A 482 32.07 -2.89 -7.40
C LYS A 482 31.18 -3.87 -6.66
N ASP A 483 31.46 -4.10 -5.38
CA ASP A 483 30.68 -5.01 -4.53
C ASP A 483 29.25 -4.49 -4.33
N LYS A 484 29.10 -3.17 -4.19
CA LYS A 484 27.79 -2.55 -3.97
C LYS A 484 26.94 -2.44 -5.24
N VAL A 485 27.55 -1.96 -6.35
CA VAL A 485 26.81 -1.64 -7.59
C VAL A 485 26.87 -2.78 -8.60
N LYS A 486 27.69 -3.83 -8.37
CA LYS A 486 27.86 -5.03 -9.22
C LYS A 486 28.18 -4.70 -10.69
N ILE A 487 29.13 -3.76 -10.91
CA ILE A 487 29.49 -3.26 -12.24
C ILE A 487 30.62 -4.06 -12.88
N LYS A 488 30.55 -4.24 -14.23
CA LYS A 488 31.60 -4.91 -15.03
C LYS A 488 32.79 -4.01 -15.42
N PRO A 489 32.60 -2.72 -15.84
CA PRO A 489 33.70 -1.84 -16.28
C PRO A 489 34.73 -1.54 -15.21
N SER A 490 35.96 -1.19 -15.64
CA SER A 490 37.00 -0.74 -14.72
C SER A 490 36.73 0.70 -14.29
N LEU A 491 36.66 0.91 -12.96
CA LEU A 491 36.46 2.23 -12.34
C LEU A 491 37.77 2.89 -11.89
N ALA A 492 38.94 2.26 -12.14
CA ALA A 492 40.19 2.70 -11.56
C ALA A 492 40.56 4.15 -11.95
N ASP A 493 40.39 4.52 -13.20
CA ASP A 493 40.71 5.87 -13.69
C ASP A 493 39.67 6.90 -13.24
N ALA A 494 38.38 6.53 -13.25
CA ALA A 494 37.35 7.39 -12.71
C ALA A 494 37.57 7.67 -11.21
N PHE A 495 37.93 6.66 -10.41
CA PHE A 495 38.13 6.81 -8.99
C PHE A 495 39.31 7.73 -8.62
N LYS A 496 40.32 7.88 -9.48
CA LYS A 496 41.40 8.89 -9.29
C LYS A 496 40.84 10.31 -9.18
N LYS A 497 39.71 10.58 -9.81
CA LYS A 497 39.00 11.87 -9.79
C LYS A 497 37.87 11.94 -8.76
N TYR A 498 37.70 10.93 -7.91
CA TYR A 498 36.61 10.82 -6.95
C TYR A 498 36.48 12.01 -6.00
N SER A 499 37.58 12.74 -5.71
CA SER A 499 37.59 13.95 -4.87
C SER A 499 36.84 15.12 -5.50
N SER A 500 36.89 15.28 -6.83
CA SER A 500 36.17 16.31 -7.58
C SER A 500 34.88 15.74 -8.11
N GLY A 501 33.74 16.27 -7.69
CA GLY A 501 32.42 15.76 -8.08
C GLY A 501 32.20 15.77 -9.59
N PHE A 502 32.51 16.90 -10.25
CA PHE A 502 32.28 17.07 -11.69
C PHE A 502 33.27 16.29 -12.55
N GLU A 503 34.57 16.31 -12.22
CA GLU A 503 35.57 15.53 -12.96
C GLU A 503 35.26 14.02 -12.87
N TYR A 504 34.85 13.56 -11.69
CA TYR A 504 34.43 12.18 -11.49
C TYR A 504 33.20 11.83 -12.36
N LEU A 505 32.21 12.73 -12.45
CA LEU A 505 31.06 12.56 -13.34
C LEU A 505 31.48 12.43 -14.80
N GLN A 506 32.43 13.27 -15.27
CA GLN A 506 32.91 13.19 -16.64
C GLN A 506 33.62 11.86 -16.94
N GLU A 507 34.34 11.29 -15.98
CA GLU A 507 34.96 9.96 -16.13
C GLU A 507 33.91 8.84 -16.10
N LEU A 508 32.88 8.93 -15.26
CA LEU A 508 31.76 7.97 -15.25
C LEU A 508 31.01 7.96 -16.59
N LYS A 509 30.86 9.11 -17.24
CA LYS A 509 30.20 9.21 -18.57
C LYS A 509 30.96 8.47 -19.68
N LYS A 510 32.25 8.25 -19.54
CA LYS A 510 33.04 7.46 -20.49
C LYS A 510 32.81 5.96 -20.37
N LEU A 511 32.19 5.53 -19.26
CA LEU A 511 31.88 4.14 -18.98
C LEU A 511 30.46 3.82 -19.45
N ASP A 512 30.22 2.56 -19.79
CA ASP A 512 28.87 2.08 -20.18
C ASP A 512 28.00 1.91 -18.92
N ILE A 513 27.58 3.05 -18.35
CA ILE A 513 26.74 3.14 -17.14
C ILE A 513 25.51 4.01 -17.47
N PRO A 514 24.28 3.54 -17.14
CA PRO A 514 23.10 4.37 -17.28
C PRO A 514 23.19 5.66 -16.45
N THR A 515 22.83 6.79 -17.05
CA THR A 515 22.85 8.12 -16.39
C THR A 515 22.02 8.12 -15.09
N ALA A 516 20.92 7.37 -15.07
CA ALA A 516 20.04 7.23 -13.94
C ALA A 516 20.70 6.60 -12.71
N ASP A 517 21.83 5.90 -12.89
CA ASP A 517 22.54 5.18 -11.81
C ASP A 517 23.78 5.92 -11.30
N TYR A 518 24.20 7.04 -11.89
CA TYR A 518 25.41 7.75 -11.50
C TYR A 518 25.46 8.10 -10.01
N TYR A 519 24.35 8.45 -9.38
CA TYR A 519 24.29 8.81 -7.97
C TYR A 519 24.79 7.69 -7.03
N LYS A 520 24.62 6.41 -7.43
CA LYS A 520 25.07 5.23 -6.66
C LYS A 520 26.59 5.14 -6.52
N TYR A 521 27.35 5.85 -7.35
CA TYR A 521 28.81 5.84 -7.37
C TYR A 521 29.44 6.91 -6.46
N TYR A 522 28.63 7.83 -5.88
CA TYR A 522 29.14 8.93 -5.08
C TYR A 522 29.25 8.63 -3.60
N CYS A 523 28.35 7.83 -3.04
CA CYS A 523 28.35 7.44 -1.64
C CYS A 523 27.78 6.04 -1.44
N ASN A 524 28.26 5.38 -0.39
CA ASN A 524 27.71 4.12 0.07
C ASN A 524 26.56 4.41 1.05
N VAL A 525 25.37 3.90 0.74
CA VAL A 525 24.24 3.89 1.67
C VAL A 525 24.12 2.47 2.19
N SER A 526 24.22 2.29 3.50
CA SER A 526 24.08 1.01 4.19
C SER A 526 23.13 1.14 5.37
N PHE A 527 22.56 0.01 5.78
CA PHE A 527 21.65 -0.05 6.90
C PHE A 527 22.18 -1.01 7.94
N ASP A 528 22.11 -0.59 9.20
CA ASP A 528 22.52 -1.40 10.34
C ASP A 528 21.47 -1.35 11.44
N VAL A 529 21.43 -2.40 12.25
CA VAL A 529 20.60 -2.46 13.45
C VAL A 529 21.50 -2.31 14.66
N LEU A 530 21.24 -1.31 15.48
CA LEU A 530 21.91 -1.08 16.75
C LEU A 530 20.99 -1.53 17.91
N ASN A 531 21.63 -2.02 18.98
CA ASN A 531 20.96 -2.34 20.25
C ASN A 531 20.79 -1.09 21.14
N GLU A 532 20.26 -1.26 22.35
CA GLU A 532 20.07 -0.19 23.35
C GLU A 532 21.34 0.55 23.75
N PHE A 533 22.52 -0.07 23.56
CA PHE A 533 23.84 0.52 23.83
C PHE A 533 24.48 1.20 22.61
N ASP A 534 23.72 1.40 21.52
CA ASP A 534 24.20 1.92 20.23
C ASP A 534 25.33 1.08 19.60
N LEU A 535 25.41 -0.22 19.93
CA LEU A 535 26.33 -1.18 19.34
C LEU A 535 25.62 -2.00 18.26
N ALA A 536 26.39 -2.51 17.29
CA ALA A 536 25.87 -3.40 16.25
C ALA A 536 25.26 -4.66 16.89
N ALA A 537 24.04 -5.00 16.50
CA ALA A 537 23.30 -6.14 17.03
C ALA A 537 24.09 -7.46 16.86
N SER A 538 24.21 -8.24 17.92
CA SER A 538 24.79 -9.58 17.93
C SER A 538 23.90 -10.58 17.16
N GLY A 539 24.35 -11.82 16.94
CA GLY A 539 23.58 -12.83 16.24
C GLY A 539 22.20 -13.10 16.88
N GLY A 540 22.15 -13.25 18.21
CA GLY A 540 20.90 -13.41 18.95
C GLY A 540 20.01 -12.18 18.85
N GLU A 541 20.55 -10.98 19.04
CA GLU A 541 19.81 -9.72 18.94
C GLU A 541 19.26 -9.46 17.53
N ARG A 542 19.95 -9.93 16.47
CA ARG A 542 19.40 -9.88 15.10
C ARG A 542 18.18 -10.76 14.93
N ALA A 543 18.17 -11.94 15.55
CA ALA A 543 17.00 -12.81 15.54
C ALA A 543 15.82 -12.16 16.31
N GLU A 544 16.09 -11.51 17.42
CA GLU A 544 15.10 -10.72 18.18
C GLU A 544 14.54 -9.57 17.32
N TYR A 545 15.40 -8.78 16.69
CA TYR A 545 14.99 -7.71 15.78
C TYR A 545 14.14 -8.25 14.63
N ASN A 546 14.53 -9.38 14.02
CA ASN A 546 13.79 -9.99 12.92
C ASN A 546 12.38 -10.40 13.39
N LEU A 547 12.25 -11.02 14.58
CA LEU A 547 10.95 -11.38 15.12
C LEU A 547 10.06 -10.15 15.31
N LEU A 548 10.55 -9.09 15.96
CA LEU A 548 9.79 -7.87 16.18
C LEU A 548 9.37 -7.21 14.86
N ASN A 549 10.29 -7.19 13.89
CA ASN A 549 10.01 -6.62 12.57
C ASN A 549 8.98 -7.44 11.77
N GLU A 550 9.03 -8.79 11.84
CA GLU A 550 8.03 -9.66 11.22
C GLU A 550 6.66 -9.51 11.89
N ILE A 551 6.60 -9.43 13.22
CA ILE A 551 5.37 -9.17 13.97
C ILE A 551 4.78 -7.80 13.56
N ARG A 552 5.61 -6.75 13.50
CA ARG A 552 5.18 -5.41 13.10
C ARG A 552 4.67 -5.34 11.67
N SER A 553 5.29 -6.09 10.75
CA SER A 553 4.86 -6.18 9.35
C SER A 553 3.48 -6.85 9.19
N ALA A 554 2.97 -7.50 10.23
CA ALA A 554 1.65 -8.11 10.21
C ALA A 554 0.50 -7.09 10.08
N LEU A 555 0.74 -5.81 10.34
CA LEU A 555 -0.27 -4.77 10.15
C LEU A 555 -0.77 -4.63 8.70
N ASP A 556 -0.02 -5.14 7.73
CA ASP A 556 -0.43 -5.20 6.32
C ASP A 556 -1.35 -6.38 5.99
N PHE A 557 -1.56 -7.29 6.96
CA PHE A 557 -2.37 -8.50 6.84
C PHE A 557 -3.67 -8.39 7.66
N ASP A 558 -4.59 -9.33 7.46
CA ASP A 558 -5.89 -9.33 8.13
C ASP A 558 -5.89 -10.07 9.47
N ILE A 559 -5.00 -11.04 9.63
CA ILE A 559 -4.79 -11.81 10.87
C ILE A 559 -3.31 -12.17 11.01
N LEU A 560 -2.84 -12.20 12.26
CA LEU A 560 -1.50 -12.66 12.62
C LEU A 560 -1.59 -14.00 13.36
N LEU A 561 -0.89 -15.00 12.83
CA LEU A 561 -0.71 -16.32 13.46
C LEU A 561 0.75 -16.48 13.89
N ILE A 562 0.99 -16.85 15.14
CA ILE A 562 2.32 -17.09 15.70
C ILE A 562 2.38 -18.47 16.33
N ASP A 563 3.32 -19.30 15.88
CA ASP A 563 3.51 -20.67 16.37
C ASP A 563 4.77 -20.75 17.25
N GLU A 564 4.59 -20.90 18.55
CA GLU A 564 5.62 -21.04 19.59
C GLU A 564 6.77 -20.02 19.50
N PRO A 565 6.51 -18.73 19.70
CA PRO A 565 7.54 -17.69 19.61
C PRO A 565 8.66 -17.88 20.63
N GLU A 566 8.36 -18.56 21.75
CA GLU A 566 9.30 -18.84 22.83
C GLU A 566 10.36 -19.88 22.49
N SER A 567 10.23 -20.61 21.41
CA SER A 567 11.14 -21.71 21.08
C SER A 567 12.60 -21.29 20.87
N SER A 568 12.84 -19.97 20.71
CA SER A 568 14.13 -19.42 20.32
C SER A 568 14.58 -18.20 21.13
N PHE A 569 13.78 -17.72 22.07
CA PHE A 569 14.04 -16.45 22.78
C PHE A 569 13.86 -16.61 24.30
N ASP A 570 14.54 -15.76 25.06
CA ASP A 570 14.44 -15.77 26.51
C ASP A 570 13.17 -15.09 27.03
N ASN A 571 12.77 -15.44 28.28
CA ASN A 571 11.57 -14.91 28.90
C ASN A 571 11.57 -13.40 29.13
N PRO A 572 12.70 -12.73 29.50
CA PRO A 572 12.75 -11.28 29.63
C PRO A 572 12.40 -10.56 28.33
N PHE A 573 13.01 -10.97 27.21
CA PHE A 573 12.71 -10.40 25.90
C PHE A 573 11.26 -10.63 25.46
N LEU A 574 10.78 -11.87 25.63
CA LEU A 574 9.38 -12.20 25.31
C LEU A 574 8.39 -11.33 26.10
N LYS A 575 8.65 -11.10 27.38
CA LYS A 575 7.77 -10.29 28.24
C LYS A 575 7.85 -8.80 27.92
N ALA A 576 9.05 -8.25 27.78
CA ALA A 576 9.26 -6.81 27.63
C ALA A 576 8.93 -6.28 26.23
N GLU A 577 9.25 -7.05 25.19
CA GLU A 577 9.19 -6.55 23.81
C GLU A 577 8.09 -7.26 22.99
N VAL A 578 8.11 -8.60 22.99
CA VAL A 578 7.22 -9.38 22.12
C VAL A 578 5.78 -9.29 22.56
N ASN A 579 5.50 -9.46 23.88
CA ASN A 579 4.15 -9.42 24.41
C ASN A 579 3.50 -8.04 24.24
N GLU A 580 4.26 -6.96 24.46
CA GLU A 580 3.75 -5.60 24.28
C GLU A 580 3.40 -5.36 22.81
N LEU A 581 4.30 -5.72 21.89
CA LEU A 581 4.06 -5.55 20.46
C LEU A 581 2.85 -6.38 19.96
N ILE A 582 2.73 -7.63 20.41
CA ILE A 582 1.58 -8.48 20.09
C ILE A 582 0.29 -7.86 20.61
N LYS A 583 0.31 -7.34 21.85
CA LYS A 583 -0.86 -6.70 22.45
C LYS A 583 -1.27 -5.44 21.70
N ASP A 584 -0.32 -4.61 21.28
CA ASP A 584 -0.58 -3.42 20.47
C ASP A 584 -1.21 -3.77 19.12
N ILE A 585 -0.73 -4.83 18.48
CA ILE A 585 -1.29 -5.31 17.21
C ILE A 585 -2.68 -5.89 17.43
N SER A 586 -2.91 -6.63 18.51
CA SER A 586 -4.22 -7.22 18.81
C SER A 586 -5.34 -6.18 19.01
N ASN A 587 -4.99 -4.94 19.34
CA ASN A 587 -5.94 -3.82 19.38
C ASN A 587 -6.41 -3.35 17.99
N LYS A 588 -5.74 -3.80 16.94
CA LYS A 588 -5.98 -3.35 15.54
C LYS A 588 -6.46 -4.48 14.63
N MET A 589 -6.12 -5.72 14.96
CA MET A 589 -6.45 -6.89 14.16
C MET A 589 -6.43 -8.17 15.00
N PRO A 590 -7.13 -9.24 14.60
CA PRO A 590 -7.07 -10.52 15.29
C PRO A 590 -5.65 -11.09 15.32
N VAL A 591 -5.24 -11.61 16.47
CA VAL A 591 -3.96 -12.29 16.67
C VAL A 591 -4.21 -13.64 17.33
N VAL A 592 -3.58 -14.71 16.80
CA VAL A 592 -3.63 -16.06 17.37
C VAL A 592 -2.21 -16.51 17.70
N VAL A 593 -1.94 -16.79 18.97
CA VAL A 593 -0.63 -17.24 19.45
C VAL A 593 -0.75 -18.66 19.99
N VAL A 594 0.03 -19.59 19.44
CA VAL A 594 0.22 -20.92 20.03
C VAL A 594 1.45 -20.87 20.93
N THR A 595 1.32 -21.31 22.16
CA THR A 595 2.43 -21.29 23.12
C THR A 595 2.33 -22.40 24.16
N HIS A 596 3.49 -22.78 24.71
CA HIS A 596 3.66 -23.60 25.90
C HIS A 596 4.28 -22.82 27.08
N ASN A 597 4.61 -21.55 26.86
CA ASN A 597 5.29 -20.72 27.84
C ASN A 597 4.28 -19.86 28.59
N ASN A 598 4.34 -19.89 29.95
CA ASN A 598 3.45 -19.10 30.81
C ASN A 598 3.67 -17.58 30.61
N THR A 599 4.89 -17.16 30.29
CA THR A 599 5.19 -15.75 30.01
C THR A 599 4.44 -15.23 28.79
N VAL A 600 4.32 -16.04 27.74
CA VAL A 600 3.52 -15.69 26.55
C VAL A 600 2.04 -16.02 26.77
N GLY A 601 1.73 -17.19 27.38
CA GLY A 601 0.36 -17.69 27.47
C GLY A 601 -0.57 -16.88 28.39
N LEU A 602 -0.09 -16.47 29.57
CA LEU A 602 -0.90 -15.76 30.58
C LEU A 602 -0.48 -14.30 30.74
N SER A 603 0.83 -14.01 30.76
CA SER A 603 1.32 -12.65 30.99
C SER A 603 0.91 -11.68 29.92
N ILE A 604 0.63 -12.16 28.71
CA ILE A 604 0.14 -11.36 27.59
C ILE A 604 -1.32 -10.89 27.80
N LYS A 605 -2.05 -11.46 28.75
CA LYS A 605 -3.46 -11.20 29.04
C LYS A 605 -4.35 -11.38 27.81
N PRO A 606 -4.53 -12.62 27.33
CA PRO A 606 -5.35 -12.90 26.16
C PRO A 606 -6.83 -12.54 26.39
N ASP A 607 -7.51 -12.18 25.30
CA ASP A 607 -8.95 -11.92 25.32
C ASP A 607 -9.76 -13.24 25.24
N TYR A 608 -9.15 -14.28 24.63
CA TYR A 608 -9.80 -15.58 24.43
C TYR A 608 -8.80 -16.73 24.48
N LEU A 609 -9.23 -17.84 25.04
CA LEU A 609 -8.45 -19.07 25.17
C LEU A 609 -9.06 -20.17 24.30
N LEU A 610 -8.17 -20.91 23.64
CA LEU A 610 -8.50 -22.12 22.91
C LEU A 610 -7.62 -23.25 23.44
N TYR A 611 -8.20 -24.40 23.65
CA TYR A 611 -7.47 -25.60 24.10
C TYR A 611 -7.68 -26.74 23.12
N THR A 612 -6.60 -27.23 22.52
CA THR A 612 -6.63 -28.36 21.60
C THR A 612 -6.36 -29.66 22.35
N SER A 613 -7.24 -30.64 22.19
CA SER A 613 -7.12 -32.00 22.77
C SER A 613 -7.20 -33.05 21.69
N ARG A 614 -6.34 -34.05 21.77
CA ARG A 614 -6.33 -35.22 20.87
C ARG A 614 -7.12 -36.34 21.51
N ARG A 615 -8.09 -36.90 20.77
CA ARG A 615 -8.83 -38.12 21.13
C ARG A 615 -8.60 -39.21 20.09
N ILE A 616 -8.69 -40.42 20.51
CA ILE A 616 -8.69 -41.58 19.64
C ILE A 616 -10.08 -42.21 19.70
N ILE A 617 -10.85 -42.07 18.61
CA ILE A 617 -12.19 -42.62 18.51
C ILE A 617 -12.15 -43.63 17.34
N ASN A 618 -12.46 -44.92 17.63
CA ASN A 618 -12.48 -45.99 16.63
C ASN A 618 -11.18 -46.07 15.81
N GLU A 619 -10.02 -46.05 16.46
CA GLU A 619 -8.67 -46.07 15.85
C GLU A 619 -8.34 -44.84 14.96
N LYS A 620 -9.24 -43.85 14.85
CA LYS A 620 -8.97 -42.60 14.18
C LYS A 620 -8.63 -41.51 15.19
N VAL A 621 -7.64 -40.69 14.81
CA VAL A 621 -7.26 -39.53 15.60
C VAL A 621 -8.26 -38.40 15.30
N ASP A 622 -8.95 -37.94 16.32
CA ASP A 622 -9.82 -36.80 16.27
C ASP A 622 -9.28 -35.68 17.17
N PHE A 623 -9.56 -34.44 16.82
CA PHE A 623 -9.10 -33.25 17.56
C PHE A 623 -10.29 -32.45 18.02
N ASP A 624 -10.41 -32.30 19.35
CA ASP A 624 -11.38 -31.44 19.97
C ASP A 624 -10.77 -30.09 20.34
N ILE A 625 -11.54 -29.02 20.17
CA ILE A 625 -11.17 -27.68 20.58
C ILE A 625 -12.18 -27.18 21.61
N TYR A 626 -11.66 -26.76 22.74
CA TYR A 626 -12.43 -26.10 23.82
C TYR A 626 -12.11 -24.62 23.79
N GLN A 627 -13.11 -23.77 23.93
CA GLN A 627 -13.00 -22.33 23.76
C GLN A 627 -13.72 -21.57 24.86
N GLY A 628 -13.22 -20.38 25.23
CA GLY A 628 -13.82 -19.49 26.21
C GLY A 628 -12.93 -18.34 26.62
N THR A 629 -13.43 -17.49 27.52
CA THR A 629 -12.64 -16.39 28.06
C THR A 629 -11.71 -16.87 29.20
N PRO A 630 -10.56 -16.21 29.42
CA PRO A 630 -9.60 -16.60 30.45
C PRO A 630 -10.16 -16.63 31.87
N ASP A 631 -11.18 -15.83 32.17
CA ASP A 631 -11.86 -15.68 33.45
C ASP A 631 -13.02 -16.66 33.63
N SER A 632 -13.40 -17.42 32.59
CA SER A 632 -14.46 -18.41 32.70
C SER A 632 -14.01 -19.64 33.50
N MET A 633 -14.89 -20.22 34.30
CA MET A 633 -14.58 -21.44 35.06
C MET A 633 -14.33 -22.65 34.20
N PHE A 634 -14.96 -22.70 33.01
CA PHE A 634 -14.89 -23.81 32.07
C PHE A 634 -14.73 -23.31 30.65
N LEU A 635 -13.90 -24.00 29.87
CA LEU A 635 -13.91 -23.92 28.44
C LEU A 635 -14.87 -24.95 27.86
N SER A 636 -15.60 -24.59 26.82
CA SER A 636 -16.64 -25.44 26.20
C SER A 636 -16.24 -25.89 24.82
N SER A 637 -16.47 -27.16 24.52
CA SER A 637 -16.36 -27.67 23.16
C SER A 637 -17.64 -27.43 22.37
N LYS A 638 -17.58 -27.61 21.05
CA LYS A 638 -18.73 -27.56 20.14
C LYS A 638 -19.85 -28.54 20.56
N ASN A 639 -19.49 -29.70 21.11
CA ASN A 639 -20.41 -30.76 21.52
C ASN A 639 -21.00 -30.48 22.93
N GLY A 640 -20.72 -29.31 23.52
CA GLY A 640 -21.22 -28.95 24.86
C GLY A 640 -20.40 -29.55 26.03
N GLU A 641 -19.32 -30.27 25.75
CA GLU A 641 -18.42 -30.75 26.81
C GLU A 641 -17.67 -29.58 27.41
N LYS A 642 -17.45 -29.65 28.72
CA LYS A 642 -16.79 -28.60 29.50
C LYS A 642 -15.55 -29.14 30.19
N ILE A 643 -14.46 -28.37 30.14
CA ILE A 643 -13.20 -28.66 30.82
C ILE A 643 -12.86 -27.48 31.74
N SER A 644 -12.35 -27.73 32.93
CA SER A 644 -11.93 -26.70 33.87
C SER A 644 -10.80 -25.84 33.29
N THR A 645 -11.00 -24.54 33.20
CA THR A 645 -10.01 -23.59 32.74
C THR A 645 -8.74 -23.62 33.57
N LYS A 646 -8.89 -23.71 34.93
CA LYS A 646 -7.76 -23.83 35.84
C LYS A 646 -6.90 -25.04 35.50
N ASP A 647 -7.51 -26.23 35.31
CA ASP A 647 -6.77 -27.47 35.07
C ASP A 647 -6.01 -27.42 33.75
N ILE A 648 -6.60 -26.78 32.72
CA ILE A 648 -5.95 -26.59 31.44
C ILE A 648 -4.73 -25.68 31.60
N LEU A 649 -4.87 -24.56 32.25
CA LEU A 649 -3.77 -23.60 32.44
C LEU A 649 -2.63 -24.24 33.24
N MET A 650 -2.97 -24.96 34.34
CA MET A 650 -1.98 -25.66 35.15
C MET A 650 -1.24 -26.74 34.37
N LYS A 651 -1.95 -27.56 33.59
CA LYS A 651 -1.33 -28.62 32.78
C LYS A 651 -0.51 -28.10 31.62
N SER A 652 -0.99 -27.06 30.92
CA SER A 652 -0.37 -26.58 29.68
C SER A 652 0.81 -25.64 29.91
N LEU A 653 0.77 -24.83 30.95
CA LEU A 653 1.74 -23.77 31.21
C LEU A 653 2.64 -24.03 32.42
N GLU A 654 2.17 -24.76 33.41
CA GLU A 654 2.88 -24.97 34.71
C GLU A 654 3.40 -26.39 34.89
N ALA A 655 3.22 -27.27 33.92
CA ALA A 655 3.54 -28.71 34.00
C ALA A 655 2.78 -29.46 35.13
N GLY A 656 1.62 -28.96 35.55
CA GLY A 656 0.75 -29.52 36.55
C GLY A 656 0.83 -28.83 37.90
N GLU A 657 -0.13 -29.18 38.79
CA GLU A 657 -0.28 -28.55 40.09
C GLU A 657 0.93 -28.81 41.03
N GLU A 658 1.50 -30.02 40.98
CA GLU A 658 2.69 -30.36 41.79
C GLU A 658 3.90 -29.50 41.44
N ALA A 659 4.15 -29.27 40.16
CA ALA A 659 5.27 -28.44 39.70
C ALA A 659 5.05 -26.96 40.03
N TYR A 660 3.80 -26.52 40.00
CA TYR A 660 3.44 -25.15 40.42
C TYR A 660 3.67 -24.95 41.93
N GLN A 661 3.16 -25.86 42.76
CA GLN A 661 3.34 -25.79 44.21
C GLN A 661 4.82 -25.85 44.58
N ALA A 662 5.60 -26.75 43.99
CA ALA A 662 7.04 -26.83 44.27
C ALA A 662 7.79 -25.52 43.93
N ARG A 663 7.45 -24.84 42.84
CA ARG A 663 8.01 -23.52 42.51
C ARG A 663 7.57 -22.44 43.48
N ARG A 664 6.30 -22.40 43.82
CA ARG A 664 5.75 -21.48 44.83
C ARG A 664 6.44 -21.60 46.16
N ASP A 665 6.58 -22.82 46.68
CA ASP A 665 7.24 -23.10 47.94
C ASP A 665 8.71 -22.60 47.96
N ILE A 666 9.43 -22.74 46.85
CA ILE A 666 10.80 -22.20 46.70
C ILE A 666 10.80 -20.67 46.75
N TYR A 667 9.88 -20.00 46.07
CA TYR A 667 9.81 -18.52 46.07
C TYR A 667 9.42 -17.98 47.44
N GLU A 668 8.45 -18.60 48.10
CA GLU A 668 8.01 -18.21 49.46
C GLU A 668 9.14 -18.40 50.52
N LEU A 669 10.04 -19.38 50.32
CA LEU A 669 11.22 -19.56 51.17
C LEU A 669 12.22 -18.39 51.06
N HIS A 670 12.25 -17.70 49.94
CA HIS A 670 13.14 -16.56 49.72
C HIS A 670 12.52 -15.20 50.06
N GLU A 671 11.18 -15.08 50.05
CA GLU A 671 10.47 -13.87 50.50
C GLU A 671 10.44 -13.71 52.04
N ASN A 672 10.56 -14.81 52.77
CA ASN A 672 10.57 -14.82 54.24
C ASN A 672 11.98 -14.76 54.86
N ARG A 673 13.02 -14.45 54.09
CA ARG A 673 14.38 -14.13 54.53
C ARG A 673 14.72 -12.68 54.24
#